data_f2da45073f94c05d70033edbb71c3883
#
_entry.id   f2da45073f94c05d70033edbb71c3883
#
_cell.length_a   1.000
_cell.length_b   1.000
_cell.length_c   1.000
_cell.angle_alpha   90.00
_cell.angle_beta   90.00
_cell.angle_gamma   90.00
#
_symmetry.space_group_name_H-M   'P 1'
#
loop_
_entity.id
_entity.type
_entity.pdbx_description
1 polymer ?
#
loop_
_entity_poly.entity_id
_entity_poly.type
_entity_poly.pdbx_seq_one_letter_code
_entity_poly.pdbx_strand_id
1 'polypeptide(L)'
;MDQTGQLLSEVALLMTIMDDRGATLVAAGDPADAATTAQIEMRVKKRNGTLEPVDLNKIVNAVARCAEGLLNVDAMRVATRTISALADGATTRELDELSIRTAAAFTVEEPNYSKLAARLLATYIDKEVRNQNIPWFSESIRAGHAAGLIGDDVAEFVEANAPALNAAINTDRDRKFQFFGLRTVYDRYLLRHPKTRQVTETPQYFFLRVACGLSQDADEAIRFYDLMSSLAYLPSSPTLFNSGTRHAQMSSCYLLDSPEDSLEGIYKRYTDIARLSKFAGGIGVAWHRIRSKGSLIQGTNGLSNGIVPWLKTLDSSVAAVNQGGRRKGAACIYLETWHADIEEFLDLRENTGDHMRRAHQLNLANWVPDLFMERVDKDWQWSLFDPKKVPHLTDLYGEEFRSAYEQAEADGLYERQIKARDLYSRMMRSLAQTGNGWMTFKDASNEKCNQTGADSDDGTANVVHLSNLCTEIIEVTNQEETAVCNLGSVNLGEFVSDDVEFDFDRLAATVLHVMPFLDRVIDINFYPTDEAGHSNNKWRPVGLGLMGLQDVFFKLGLAFDSEEARALSARISEEIYLNALIASARLAEQFGTHETYDRTRAAQGDLQFDLWNVEPTQTERWAEVRELVSKHGLRNSLMIAIAPTATIASISGCYECIEPQVSNLFKRETLSGEFLQINRYLVAELQERGLWDEDMINELKKSEGSVQHIDRIPEDLKEIYRTAWEIPMRSLIDMAAERGAYIDQSQSLNLFMESPNIGKLSSMYMYAWKSGLKTTYYLRSRPATRINKTTTAPTTSGPEPTNGGEPKKTFTDEEALACSLENPEYCEACD
;
A
#
# COMPACT_ATOMS: atom_id res chain seq x y z
N MET A 1 -5.95 -51.04 -3.10
CA MET A 1 -4.80 -51.57 -2.33
C MET A 1 -3.51 -51.70 -3.15
N ASP A 2 -3.48 -51.17 -4.36
CA ASP A 2 -2.36 -51.39 -5.29
C ASP A 2 -1.47 -50.15 -5.59
N GLN A 3 -1.91 -48.98 -5.23
CA GLN A 3 -1.10 -47.76 -5.45
C GLN A 3 -0.01 -47.53 -4.38
N THR A 4 -0.20 -48.07 -3.16
CA THR A 4 0.74 -47.91 -2.04
C THR A 4 1.97 -48.80 -2.20
N GLY A 5 1.80 -49.95 -2.86
CA GLY A 5 2.89 -50.91 -3.12
C GLY A 5 3.85 -50.43 -4.20
N GLN A 6 3.34 -49.73 -5.24
CA GLN A 6 4.12 -49.18 -6.33
C GLN A 6 4.96 -47.99 -5.86
N LEU A 7 4.38 -47.12 -5.02
CA LEU A 7 5.04 -45.97 -4.40
C LEU A 7 6.24 -46.34 -3.52
N LEU A 8 6.13 -47.44 -2.76
CA LEU A 8 7.22 -47.92 -1.92
C LEU A 8 8.40 -48.49 -2.75
N SER A 9 8.11 -49.05 -3.95
CA SER A 9 9.15 -49.57 -4.85
C SER A 9 9.92 -48.46 -5.53
N GLU A 10 9.29 -47.34 -5.89
CA GLU A 10 9.95 -46.20 -6.50
C GLU A 10 10.82 -45.40 -5.53
N VAL A 11 10.39 -45.26 -4.27
CA VAL A 11 11.24 -44.67 -3.18
C VAL A 11 12.45 -45.52 -2.89
N ALA A 12 12.33 -46.87 -2.90
CA ALA A 12 13.45 -47.79 -2.71
C ALA A 12 14.42 -47.77 -3.90
N LEU A 13 13.90 -47.59 -5.13
CA LEU A 13 14.71 -47.47 -6.35
C LEU A 13 15.52 -46.18 -6.41
N LEU A 14 14.91 -45.06 -5.96
CA LEU A 14 15.59 -43.75 -5.87
C LEU A 14 16.71 -43.76 -4.81
N MET A 15 16.55 -44.50 -3.70
CA MET A 15 17.60 -44.67 -2.71
C MET A 15 18.77 -45.51 -3.24
N THR A 16 18.52 -46.43 -4.16
CA THR A 16 19.56 -47.25 -4.78
C THR A 16 20.37 -46.48 -5.85
N ILE A 17 19.79 -45.50 -6.47
CA ILE A 17 20.47 -44.68 -7.51
C ILE A 17 21.38 -43.60 -6.86
N MET A 18 21.18 -43.22 -5.61
CA MET A 18 22.03 -42.24 -4.92
C MET A 18 23.33 -42.81 -4.36
N ASP A 19 23.50 -44.15 -4.28
CA ASP A 19 24.70 -44.81 -3.75
C ASP A 19 25.84 -44.94 -4.76
N ASP A 20 25.61 -44.61 -6.05
CA ASP A 20 26.57 -44.85 -7.15
C ASP A 20 27.44 -43.63 -7.54
N ARG A 21 27.41 -42.52 -6.81
CA ARG A 21 28.27 -41.37 -7.07
C ARG A 21 29.03 -40.83 -5.88
N GLY A 22 29.98 -41.56 -5.40
CA GLY A 22 30.90 -41.04 -4.39
C GLY A 22 31.80 -42.00 -3.68
N ALA A 23 32.50 -42.87 -4.35
CA ALA A 23 33.62 -43.58 -3.71
C ALA A 23 34.84 -43.64 -4.62
N THR A 24 35.86 -42.88 -4.29
CA THR A 24 37.23 -43.04 -4.86
C THR A 24 37.93 -44.18 -4.16
N LEU A 25 38.38 -45.14 -4.92
CA LEU A 25 39.17 -46.33 -4.50
C LEU A 25 40.44 -45.98 -3.75
N VAL A 26 40.68 -46.62 -2.60
CA VAL A 26 42.00 -47.00 -2.16
C VAL A 26 41.98 -48.51 -1.75
N ALA A 27 42.95 -49.26 -2.21
CA ALA A 27 42.98 -50.70 -2.21
C ALA A 27 43.53 -51.36 -0.94
N ALA A 28 43.04 -52.58 -0.73
CA ALA A 28 43.65 -53.75 -0.08
C ALA A 28 43.97 -53.74 1.41
N GLY A 29 43.24 -54.57 2.13
CA GLY A 29 43.59 -55.12 3.46
C GLY A 29 42.52 -56.13 3.91
N ASP A 30 42.93 -57.28 4.33
CA ASP A 30 42.33 -58.58 4.62
C ASP A 30 40.87 -58.71 5.18
N PRO A 31 40.17 -59.83 4.92
CA PRO A 31 38.80 -60.07 5.25
C PRO A 31 38.65 -60.77 6.59
N ALA A 32 38.39 -60.08 7.68
CA ALA A 32 37.81 -60.65 8.89
C ALA A 32 37.43 -59.51 9.85
N ASP A 33 36.31 -58.85 9.59
CA ASP A 33 35.45 -58.30 10.64
C ASP A 33 34.09 -57.96 10.00
N ALA A 34 33.07 -58.68 10.43
CA ALA A 34 31.68 -58.36 10.10
C ALA A 34 31.31 -57.00 10.72
N ALA A 35 31.70 -55.93 10.11
CA ALA A 35 31.23 -54.59 10.48
C ALA A 35 29.76 -54.44 10.06
N THR A 36 28.90 -54.45 11.02
CA THR A 36 27.53 -54.01 10.98
C THR A 36 27.48 -52.68 10.21
N THR A 37 26.96 -52.66 9.02
CA THR A 37 26.58 -51.46 8.30
C THR A 37 25.52 -50.78 9.16
N ALA A 38 25.94 -49.91 10.06
CA ALA A 38 25.03 -49.01 10.73
C ALA A 38 24.34 -48.17 9.66
N GLN A 39 23.12 -48.56 9.30
CA GLN A 39 22.21 -47.65 8.62
C GLN A 39 22.16 -46.38 9.45
N ILE A 40 22.69 -45.30 8.95
CA ILE A 40 22.56 -43.98 9.57
C ILE A 40 21.08 -43.63 9.49
N GLU A 41 20.34 -44.04 10.52
CA GLU A 41 18.92 -43.74 10.67
C GLU A 41 18.79 -42.26 11.02
N MET A 42 18.43 -41.43 10.03
CA MET A 42 18.17 -40.01 10.25
C MET A 42 17.14 -39.81 11.38
N ARG A 43 17.42 -38.90 12.30
CA ARG A 43 16.59 -38.65 13.49
C ARG A 43 16.14 -37.19 13.50
N VAL A 44 14.92 -36.96 14.01
CA VAL A 44 14.37 -35.62 14.26
C VAL A 44 14.22 -35.39 15.76
N LYS A 45 14.52 -34.18 16.19
CA LYS A 45 14.29 -33.69 17.53
C LYS A 45 12.87 -33.16 17.67
N LYS A 46 12.08 -33.82 18.50
CA LYS A 46 10.71 -33.37 18.81
C LYS A 46 10.71 -32.09 19.65
N ARG A 47 9.57 -31.38 19.71
CA ARG A 47 9.40 -30.18 20.53
C ARG A 47 9.61 -30.43 22.03
N ASN A 48 9.38 -31.67 22.53
CA ASN A 48 9.68 -32.08 23.90
C ASN A 48 11.17 -32.44 24.13
N GLY A 49 12.02 -32.31 23.11
CA GLY A 49 13.45 -32.59 23.19
C GLY A 49 13.87 -34.03 22.90
N THR A 50 12.94 -34.99 22.72
CA THR A 50 13.25 -36.38 22.36
C THR A 50 13.71 -36.50 20.91
N LEU A 51 14.67 -37.40 20.66
CA LEU A 51 15.12 -37.80 19.33
C LEU A 51 14.34 -39.05 18.88
N GLU A 52 13.70 -38.97 17.71
CA GLU A 52 12.97 -40.09 17.10
C GLU A 52 13.45 -40.30 15.65
N PRO A 53 13.41 -41.55 15.12
CA PRO A 53 13.67 -41.79 13.69
C PRO A 53 12.75 -40.92 12.81
N VAL A 54 13.26 -40.45 11.66
CA VAL A 54 12.45 -39.74 10.67
C VAL A 54 11.46 -40.73 10.07
N ASP A 55 10.18 -40.43 10.25
CA ASP A 55 9.10 -41.18 9.61
C ASP A 55 8.72 -40.47 8.29
N LEU A 56 9.26 -40.98 7.20
CA LEU A 56 9.05 -40.44 5.86
C LEU A 56 7.54 -40.38 5.47
N ASN A 57 6.76 -41.37 5.90
CA ASN A 57 5.34 -41.45 5.63
C ASN A 57 4.56 -40.29 6.30
N LYS A 58 5.00 -39.87 7.49
CA LYS A 58 4.40 -38.72 8.18
C LYS A 58 4.61 -37.42 7.39
N ILE A 59 5.78 -37.23 6.77
CA ILE A 59 6.08 -36.06 5.94
C ILE A 59 5.23 -36.10 4.69
N VAL A 60 5.23 -37.20 3.93
CA VAL A 60 4.44 -37.41 2.73
C VAL A 60 2.95 -37.18 3.00
N ASN A 61 2.41 -37.81 4.05
CA ASN A 61 1.01 -37.70 4.42
C ASN A 61 0.64 -36.25 4.85
N ALA A 62 1.54 -35.51 5.49
CA ALA A 62 1.30 -34.12 5.88
C ALA A 62 1.22 -33.21 4.64
N VAL A 63 2.14 -33.36 3.69
CA VAL A 63 2.13 -32.60 2.42
C VAL A 63 0.90 -32.99 1.59
N ALA A 64 0.59 -34.28 1.45
CA ALA A 64 -0.53 -34.79 0.67
C ALA A 64 -1.90 -34.26 1.16
N ARG A 65 -2.10 -34.22 2.48
CA ARG A 65 -3.32 -33.64 3.08
C ARG A 65 -3.47 -32.14 2.74
N CYS A 66 -2.35 -31.40 2.77
CA CYS A 66 -2.37 -29.97 2.43
C CYS A 66 -2.55 -29.74 0.92
N ALA A 67 -2.17 -30.70 0.07
CA ALA A 67 -2.33 -30.65 -1.38
C ALA A 67 -3.73 -31.06 -1.87
N GLU A 68 -4.59 -31.59 -1.00
CA GLU A 68 -5.92 -32.08 -1.37
C GLU A 68 -6.75 -31.00 -2.08
N GLY A 69 -7.27 -31.35 -3.26
CA GLY A 69 -8.08 -30.45 -4.10
C GLY A 69 -7.29 -29.34 -4.82
N LEU A 70 -5.96 -29.34 -4.77
CA LEU A 70 -5.13 -28.46 -5.58
C LEU A 70 -4.78 -29.11 -6.92
N LEU A 71 -5.06 -28.41 -8.02
CA LEU A 71 -4.75 -28.87 -9.37
C LEU A 71 -3.25 -28.66 -9.66
N ASN A 72 -2.67 -29.56 -10.46
CA ASN A 72 -1.28 -29.48 -10.96
C ASN A 72 -0.21 -29.44 -9.86
N VAL A 73 -0.50 -29.90 -8.66
CA VAL A 73 0.42 -29.94 -7.53
C VAL A 73 0.85 -31.38 -7.22
N ASP A 74 2.15 -31.64 -7.29
CA ASP A 74 2.75 -32.93 -6.94
C ASP A 74 3.26 -32.91 -5.48
N ALA A 75 2.48 -33.44 -4.57
CA ALA A 75 2.82 -33.55 -3.15
C ALA A 75 4.05 -34.43 -2.90
N MET A 76 4.26 -35.48 -3.71
CA MET A 76 5.41 -36.39 -3.58
C MET A 76 6.71 -35.67 -3.94
N ARG A 77 6.70 -34.86 -5.00
CA ARG A 77 7.86 -34.04 -5.39
C ARG A 77 8.31 -33.10 -4.26
N VAL A 78 7.35 -32.44 -3.57
CA VAL A 78 7.64 -31.56 -2.43
C VAL A 78 8.19 -32.37 -1.27
N ALA A 79 7.56 -33.49 -0.92
CA ALA A 79 8.01 -34.35 0.18
C ALA A 79 9.42 -34.91 -0.06
N THR A 80 9.70 -35.45 -1.26
CA THR A 80 11.01 -35.99 -1.62
C THR A 80 12.10 -34.92 -1.53
N ARG A 81 11.86 -33.72 -2.07
CA ARG A 81 12.83 -32.62 -2.00
C ARG A 81 13.05 -32.12 -0.59
N THR A 82 12.00 -32.12 0.25
CA THR A 82 12.11 -31.79 1.68
C THR A 82 13.00 -32.82 2.41
N ILE A 83 12.76 -34.11 2.18
CA ILE A 83 13.51 -35.21 2.80
C ILE A 83 14.99 -35.15 2.38
N SER A 84 15.29 -34.94 1.08
CA SER A 84 16.66 -34.90 0.59
C SER A 84 17.48 -33.73 1.13
N ALA A 85 16.84 -32.67 1.60
CA ALA A 85 17.49 -31.51 2.20
C ALA A 85 17.50 -31.51 3.73
N LEU A 86 16.97 -32.58 4.37
CA LEU A 86 16.88 -32.69 5.83
C LEU A 86 18.24 -33.11 6.42
N ALA A 87 18.69 -32.40 7.45
CA ALA A 87 19.89 -32.81 8.23
C ALA A 87 19.52 -33.73 9.40
N ASP A 88 20.44 -34.68 9.76
CA ASP A 88 20.26 -35.52 10.96
C ASP A 88 20.21 -34.65 12.24
N GLY A 89 19.26 -34.96 13.12
CA GLY A 89 19.03 -34.19 14.34
C GLY A 89 18.24 -32.90 14.15
N ALA A 90 17.77 -32.57 12.93
CA ALA A 90 16.92 -31.42 12.69
C ALA A 90 15.66 -31.48 13.56
N THR A 91 15.19 -30.32 13.99
CA THR A 91 13.94 -30.20 14.75
C THR A 91 12.72 -30.38 13.86
N THR A 92 11.60 -30.85 14.44
CA THR A 92 10.32 -30.90 13.70
C THR A 92 9.87 -29.51 13.22
N ARG A 93 10.34 -28.43 13.85
CA ARG A 93 10.12 -27.07 13.43
C ARG A 93 10.87 -26.75 12.13
N GLU A 94 12.15 -27.10 12.07
CA GLU A 94 12.97 -26.93 10.86
C GLU A 94 12.44 -27.77 9.71
N LEU A 95 11.93 -28.97 10.00
CA LEU A 95 11.27 -29.82 9.00
C LEU A 95 10.00 -29.18 8.42
N ASP A 96 9.11 -28.66 9.28
CA ASP A 96 7.90 -27.95 8.85
C ASP A 96 8.29 -26.72 7.97
N GLU A 97 9.26 -25.90 8.41
CA GLU A 97 9.76 -24.73 7.64
C GLU A 97 10.39 -25.13 6.31
N LEU A 98 11.14 -26.21 6.26
CA LEU A 98 11.75 -26.72 5.02
C LEU A 98 10.68 -27.16 4.02
N SER A 99 9.63 -27.85 4.47
CA SER A 99 8.49 -28.27 3.65
C SER A 99 7.76 -27.05 3.05
N ILE A 100 7.54 -26.01 3.86
CA ILE A 100 6.91 -24.74 3.43
C ILE A 100 7.76 -24.05 2.35
N ARG A 101 9.08 -23.90 2.58
CA ARG A 101 9.99 -23.27 1.62
C ARG A 101 10.09 -24.05 0.32
N THR A 102 10.13 -25.39 0.41
CA THR A 102 10.19 -26.26 -0.76
C THR A 102 8.93 -26.08 -1.63
N ALA A 103 7.75 -26.07 -1.03
CA ALA A 103 6.51 -25.81 -1.77
C ALA A 103 6.51 -24.41 -2.38
N ALA A 104 6.88 -23.37 -1.61
CA ALA A 104 6.93 -21.99 -2.10
C ALA A 104 7.90 -21.80 -3.28
N ALA A 105 8.99 -22.56 -3.33
CA ALA A 105 9.95 -22.47 -4.43
C ALA A 105 9.40 -22.96 -5.80
N PHE A 106 8.35 -23.77 -5.80
CA PHE A 106 7.71 -24.26 -7.02
C PHE A 106 6.60 -23.32 -7.56
N THR A 107 6.29 -22.22 -6.87
CA THR A 107 5.22 -21.30 -7.27
C THR A 107 5.38 -20.74 -8.69
N VAL A 108 6.62 -20.60 -9.18
CA VAL A 108 6.89 -20.12 -10.54
C VAL A 108 6.47 -21.14 -11.61
N GLU A 109 6.57 -22.43 -11.31
CA GLU A 109 6.18 -23.50 -12.22
C GLU A 109 4.65 -23.67 -12.24
N GLU A 110 4.03 -23.61 -11.05
CA GLU A 110 2.60 -23.75 -10.85
C GLU A 110 2.14 -22.88 -9.66
N PRO A 111 1.29 -21.87 -9.88
CA PRO A 111 0.84 -20.98 -8.80
C PRO A 111 0.15 -21.66 -7.61
N ASN A 112 -0.49 -22.82 -7.80
CA ASN A 112 -1.14 -23.56 -6.73
C ASN A 112 -0.17 -24.10 -5.66
N TYR A 113 1.14 -24.14 -5.92
CA TYR A 113 2.14 -24.40 -4.88
C TYR A 113 2.19 -23.30 -3.81
N SER A 114 1.80 -22.06 -4.15
CA SER A 114 1.63 -21.00 -3.14
C SER A 114 0.51 -21.34 -2.14
N LYS A 115 -0.61 -21.90 -2.62
CA LYS A 115 -1.69 -22.38 -1.73
C LYS A 115 -1.25 -23.57 -0.89
N LEU A 116 -0.48 -24.52 -1.46
CA LEU A 116 0.10 -25.63 -0.70
C LEU A 116 1.02 -25.11 0.41
N ALA A 117 1.94 -24.19 0.12
CA ALA A 117 2.83 -23.60 1.11
C ALA A 117 2.06 -22.84 2.21
N ALA A 118 0.98 -22.13 1.85
CA ALA A 118 0.08 -21.49 2.82
C ALA A 118 -0.60 -22.49 3.75
N ARG A 119 -1.13 -23.61 3.24
CA ARG A 119 -1.80 -24.63 4.03
C ARG A 119 -0.81 -25.37 4.98
N LEU A 120 0.42 -25.60 4.51
CA LEU A 120 1.51 -26.12 5.36
C LEU A 120 1.83 -25.14 6.50
N LEU A 121 1.93 -23.84 6.20
CA LEU A 121 2.15 -22.78 7.18
C LEU A 121 0.99 -22.66 8.17
N ALA A 122 -0.27 -22.71 7.72
CA ALA A 122 -1.46 -22.71 8.59
C ALA A 122 -1.43 -23.88 9.57
N THR A 123 -1.07 -25.08 9.08
CA THR A 123 -0.90 -26.27 9.93
C THR A 123 0.23 -26.08 10.97
N TYR A 124 1.32 -25.43 10.57
CA TYR A 124 2.43 -25.09 11.46
C TYR A 124 1.99 -24.12 12.56
N ILE A 125 1.25 -23.07 12.22
CA ILE A 125 0.73 -22.07 13.17
C ILE A 125 -0.24 -22.73 14.16
N ASP A 126 -1.20 -23.53 13.67
CA ASP A 126 -2.16 -24.25 14.51
C ASP A 126 -1.44 -25.16 15.54
N LYS A 127 -0.42 -25.89 15.10
CA LYS A 127 0.42 -26.70 16.00
C LYS A 127 1.15 -25.84 17.06
N GLU A 128 1.66 -24.66 16.67
CA GLU A 128 2.37 -23.78 17.60
C GLU A 128 1.42 -23.24 18.69
N VAL A 129 0.20 -22.85 18.32
CA VAL A 129 -0.83 -22.32 19.23
C VAL A 129 -1.36 -23.44 20.15
N ARG A 130 -1.77 -24.61 19.60
CA ARG A 130 -2.32 -25.73 20.37
C ARG A 130 -1.33 -26.32 21.36
N ASN A 131 -0.03 -26.32 21.05
CA ASN A 131 1.01 -26.81 21.96
C ASN A 131 1.18 -25.94 23.22
N GLN A 132 0.55 -24.75 23.27
CA GLN A 132 0.51 -23.89 24.46
C GLN A 132 -0.79 -24.05 25.25
N ASN A 133 -1.58 -25.12 24.99
CA ASN A 133 -2.90 -25.38 25.58
C ASN A 133 -3.92 -24.26 25.25
N ILE A 134 -3.90 -23.79 24.00
CA ILE A 134 -4.84 -22.80 23.45
C ILE A 134 -5.69 -23.45 22.33
N PRO A 135 -6.67 -24.31 22.65
CA PRO A 135 -7.51 -25.00 21.68
C PRO A 135 -8.67 -24.14 21.15
N TRP A 136 -9.03 -23.04 21.83
CA TRP A 136 -10.19 -22.21 21.51
C TRP A 136 -9.82 -20.72 21.42
N PHE A 137 -10.63 -19.96 20.66
CA PHE A 137 -10.46 -18.51 20.55
C PHE A 137 -10.49 -17.81 21.91
N SER A 138 -11.48 -18.12 22.74
CA SER A 138 -11.61 -17.52 24.08
C SER A 138 -10.39 -17.75 24.97
N GLU A 139 -9.70 -18.90 24.82
CA GLU A 139 -8.45 -19.18 25.53
C GLU A 139 -7.25 -18.41 24.98
N SER A 140 -7.23 -18.16 23.67
CA SER A 140 -6.24 -17.25 23.06
C SER A 140 -6.34 -15.85 23.64
N ILE A 141 -7.56 -15.31 23.74
CA ILE A 141 -7.81 -14.00 24.36
C ILE A 141 -7.42 -14.00 25.85
N ARG A 142 -7.77 -15.04 26.60
CA ARG A 142 -7.40 -15.18 28.02
C ARG A 142 -5.87 -15.24 28.21
N ALA A 143 -5.17 -15.99 27.35
CA ALA A 143 -3.71 -16.06 27.37
C ALA A 143 -3.07 -14.71 27.02
N GLY A 144 -3.60 -14.01 26.02
CA GLY A 144 -3.15 -12.68 25.64
C GLY A 144 -3.40 -11.63 26.73
N HIS A 145 -4.55 -11.70 27.42
CA HIS A 145 -4.89 -10.83 28.53
C HIS A 145 -3.96 -11.07 29.74
N ALA A 146 -3.73 -12.32 30.11
CA ALA A 146 -2.79 -12.68 31.16
C ALA A 146 -1.33 -12.25 30.85
N ALA A 147 -0.98 -12.19 29.57
CA ALA A 147 0.31 -11.68 29.10
C ALA A 147 0.38 -10.14 28.99
N GLY A 148 -0.71 -9.42 29.30
CA GLY A 148 -0.80 -7.95 29.26
C GLY A 148 -0.93 -7.37 27.85
N LEU A 149 -1.37 -8.15 26.86
CA LEU A 149 -1.51 -7.73 25.46
C LEU A 149 -2.94 -7.27 25.12
N ILE A 150 -3.95 -7.97 25.63
CA ILE A 150 -5.37 -7.74 25.35
C ILE A 150 -5.96 -6.73 26.37
N GLY A 151 -6.89 -5.90 25.93
CA GLY A 151 -7.64 -4.98 26.76
C GLY A 151 -8.61 -5.69 27.72
N ASP A 152 -8.91 -5.09 28.86
CA ASP A 152 -9.78 -5.68 29.88
C ASP A 152 -11.22 -5.78 29.35
N ASP A 153 -11.71 -4.77 28.64
CA ASP A 153 -13.01 -4.69 27.98
C ASP A 153 -13.23 -5.81 26.96
N VAL A 154 -12.25 -6.07 26.12
CA VAL A 154 -12.32 -7.15 25.12
C VAL A 154 -12.24 -8.52 25.78
N ALA A 155 -11.45 -8.68 26.83
CA ALA A 155 -11.38 -9.94 27.58
C ALA A 155 -12.72 -10.26 28.22
N GLU A 156 -13.37 -9.27 28.85
CA GLU A 156 -14.71 -9.41 29.45
C GLU A 156 -15.78 -9.72 28.39
N PHE A 157 -15.77 -8.99 27.27
CA PHE A 157 -16.68 -9.20 26.14
C PHE A 157 -16.59 -10.63 25.59
N VAL A 158 -15.35 -11.12 25.36
CA VAL A 158 -15.13 -12.47 24.81
C VAL A 158 -15.50 -13.56 25.82
N GLU A 159 -15.23 -13.36 27.11
CA GLU A 159 -15.61 -14.34 28.14
C GLU A 159 -17.14 -14.48 28.24
N ALA A 160 -17.87 -13.37 28.19
CA ALA A 160 -19.33 -13.37 28.22
C ALA A 160 -19.98 -14.05 26.99
N ASN A 161 -19.30 -14.02 25.84
CA ASN A 161 -19.82 -14.52 24.57
C ASN A 161 -19.04 -15.72 24.02
N ALA A 162 -18.20 -16.37 24.84
CA ALA A 162 -17.28 -17.43 24.43
C ALA A 162 -17.91 -18.57 23.62
N PRO A 163 -19.10 -19.12 23.97
CA PRO A 163 -19.70 -20.20 23.18
C PRO A 163 -19.99 -19.81 21.73
N ALA A 164 -20.60 -18.62 21.50
CA ALA A 164 -20.95 -18.15 20.18
C ALA A 164 -19.69 -17.83 19.35
N LEU A 165 -18.74 -17.11 19.95
CA LEU A 165 -17.50 -16.70 19.28
C LEU A 165 -16.60 -17.91 18.94
N ASN A 166 -16.48 -18.87 19.83
CA ASN A 166 -15.74 -20.11 19.55
C ASN A 166 -16.38 -20.93 18.42
N ALA A 167 -17.72 -20.97 18.36
CA ALA A 167 -18.46 -21.69 17.33
C ALA A 167 -18.38 -21.01 15.93
N ALA A 168 -18.17 -19.69 15.90
CA ALA A 168 -18.07 -18.93 14.67
C ALA A 168 -16.75 -19.13 13.89
N ILE A 169 -15.72 -19.68 14.55
CA ILE A 169 -14.40 -19.91 13.91
C ILE A 169 -14.51 -20.87 12.74
N ASN A 170 -14.14 -20.40 11.56
CA ASN A 170 -14.12 -21.18 10.32
C ASN A 170 -12.70 -21.35 9.80
N THR A 171 -12.06 -22.47 10.16
CA THR A 171 -10.67 -22.79 9.75
C THR A 171 -10.52 -23.09 8.26
N ASP A 172 -11.61 -23.42 7.54
CA ASP A 172 -11.53 -23.65 6.09
C ASP A 172 -11.17 -22.36 5.32
N ARG A 173 -11.40 -21.19 5.92
CA ARG A 173 -11.01 -19.90 5.35
C ARG A 173 -9.50 -19.71 5.25
N ASP A 174 -8.70 -20.46 6.03
CA ASP A 174 -7.24 -20.47 5.89
C ASP A 174 -6.81 -20.99 4.50
N ARG A 175 -7.66 -21.73 3.80
CA ARG A 175 -7.42 -22.23 2.43
C ARG A 175 -7.46 -21.12 1.37
N LYS A 176 -8.02 -19.94 1.69
CA LYS A 176 -8.03 -18.79 0.78
C LYS A 176 -6.67 -18.11 0.65
N PHE A 177 -5.82 -18.21 1.67
CA PHE A 177 -4.52 -17.54 1.66
C PHE A 177 -3.59 -18.06 0.56
N GLN A 178 -2.86 -17.13 -0.03
CA GLN A 178 -1.59 -17.37 -0.71
C GLN A 178 -0.45 -17.40 0.33
N PHE A 179 0.67 -18.03 -0.01
CA PHE A 179 1.81 -18.17 0.91
C PHE A 179 2.26 -16.83 1.51
N PHE A 180 2.46 -15.81 0.66
CA PHE A 180 2.95 -14.51 1.13
C PHE A 180 1.96 -13.79 2.03
N GLY A 181 0.66 -13.92 1.75
CA GLY A 181 -0.38 -13.36 2.60
C GLY A 181 -0.33 -13.94 4.01
N LEU A 182 -0.37 -15.25 4.11
CA LEU A 182 -0.32 -15.93 5.41
C LEU A 182 1.04 -15.76 6.11
N ARG A 183 2.15 -15.74 5.34
CA ARG A 183 3.47 -15.48 5.90
C ARG A 183 3.56 -14.07 6.49
N THR A 184 2.98 -13.08 5.81
CA THR A 184 2.88 -11.70 6.30
C THR A 184 2.06 -11.63 7.60
N VAL A 185 0.92 -12.32 7.66
CA VAL A 185 0.10 -12.42 8.88
C VAL A 185 0.91 -13.02 10.02
N TYR A 186 1.56 -14.17 9.79
CA TYR A 186 2.36 -14.86 10.82
C TYR A 186 3.54 -14.02 11.33
N ASP A 187 4.29 -13.39 10.44
CA ASP A 187 5.51 -12.67 10.80
C ASP A 187 5.22 -11.34 11.50
N ARG A 188 4.13 -10.65 11.12
CA ARG A 188 3.90 -9.25 11.51
C ARG A 188 2.67 -9.01 12.38
N TYR A 189 1.58 -9.78 12.20
CA TYR A 189 0.27 -9.45 12.78
C TYR A 189 -0.13 -10.31 13.96
N LEU A 190 0.18 -11.61 13.94
CA LEU A 190 -0.19 -12.50 15.04
C LEU A 190 0.47 -12.07 16.35
N LEU A 191 -0.32 -11.98 17.41
CA LEU A 191 0.18 -11.65 18.73
C LEU A 191 1.15 -12.71 19.24
N ARG A 192 2.26 -12.25 19.80
CA ARG A 192 3.33 -13.09 20.34
C ARG A 192 3.49 -12.86 21.83
N HIS A 193 3.56 -13.93 22.58
CA HIS A 193 3.82 -13.86 24.02
C HIS A 193 5.14 -13.10 24.29
N PRO A 194 5.15 -12.08 25.17
CA PRO A 194 6.30 -11.16 25.33
C PRO A 194 7.62 -11.84 25.69
N LYS A 195 7.54 -12.91 26.50
CA LYS A 195 8.72 -13.64 27.00
C LYS A 195 9.16 -14.77 26.08
N THR A 196 8.23 -15.63 25.63
CA THR A 196 8.55 -16.82 24.82
C THR A 196 8.64 -16.55 23.34
N ARG A 197 8.08 -15.41 22.86
CA ARG A 197 7.99 -15.01 21.46
C ARG A 197 7.16 -15.95 20.58
N GLN A 198 6.51 -16.97 21.15
CA GLN A 198 5.60 -17.85 20.43
C GLN A 198 4.29 -17.12 20.10
N VAL A 199 3.68 -17.45 18.96
CA VAL A 199 2.36 -16.90 18.59
C VAL A 199 1.27 -17.49 19.47
N THR A 200 0.33 -16.67 19.90
CA THR A 200 -0.77 -17.05 20.80
C THR A 200 -2.12 -17.13 20.08
N GLU A 201 -2.18 -16.77 18.82
CA GLU A 201 -3.40 -16.78 18.00
C GLU A 201 -3.16 -17.40 16.62
N THR A 202 -4.19 -18.09 16.09
CA THR A 202 -4.23 -18.55 14.71
C THR A 202 -4.68 -17.41 13.79
N PRO A 203 -4.60 -17.52 12.45
CA PRO A 203 -5.12 -16.49 11.55
C PRO A 203 -6.61 -16.17 11.78
N GLN A 204 -7.42 -17.20 12.06
CA GLN A 204 -8.85 -17.01 12.33
C GLN A 204 -9.10 -16.36 13.70
N TYR A 205 -8.30 -16.69 14.72
CA TYR A 205 -8.37 -16.02 16.04
C TYR A 205 -7.98 -14.56 15.93
N PHE A 206 -6.96 -14.24 15.12
CA PHE A 206 -6.53 -12.89 14.83
C PHE A 206 -7.67 -12.04 14.24
N PHE A 207 -8.35 -12.51 13.19
CA PHE A 207 -9.47 -11.77 12.60
C PHE A 207 -10.64 -11.60 13.57
N LEU A 208 -10.97 -12.63 14.34
CA LEU A 208 -12.04 -12.53 15.32
C LEU A 208 -11.67 -11.60 16.49
N ARG A 209 -10.40 -11.55 16.92
CA ARG A 209 -9.93 -10.57 17.91
C ARG A 209 -10.13 -9.13 17.42
N VAL A 210 -9.71 -8.87 16.16
CA VAL A 210 -9.90 -7.54 15.54
C VAL A 210 -11.38 -7.18 15.51
N ALA A 211 -12.25 -8.11 15.12
CA ALA A 211 -13.68 -7.90 15.09
C ALA A 211 -14.27 -7.62 16.49
N CYS A 212 -13.89 -8.40 17.50
CA CYS A 212 -14.36 -8.18 18.88
C CYS A 212 -13.95 -6.82 19.44
N GLY A 213 -12.76 -6.31 19.07
CA GLY A 213 -12.31 -4.98 19.51
C GLY A 213 -13.08 -3.81 18.87
N LEU A 214 -13.89 -4.07 17.85
CA LEU A 214 -14.66 -3.04 17.12
C LEU A 214 -16.19 -3.23 17.21
N SER A 215 -16.67 -4.28 17.88
CA SER A 215 -18.09 -4.65 17.87
C SER A 215 -18.75 -4.42 19.23
N GLN A 216 -20.05 -4.15 19.22
CA GLN A 216 -20.85 -3.94 20.42
C GLN A 216 -21.48 -5.25 20.94
N ASP A 217 -21.73 -6.19 20.06
CA ASP A 217 -22.30 -7.50 20.40
C ASP A 217 -21.65 -8.62 19.59
N ALA A 218 -21.93 -9.88 19.97
CA ALA A 218 -21.34 -11.07 19.36
C ALA A 218 -21.76 -11.25 17.88
N ASP A 219 -22.99 -10.93 17.53
CA ASP A 219 -23.48 -11.09 16.16
C ASP A 219 -22.80 -10.09 15.21
N GLU A 220 -22.60 -8.85 15.68
CA GLU A 220 -21.83 -7.84 14.96
C GLU A 220 -20.36 -8.30 14.77
N ALA A 221 -19.74 -8.81 15.84
CA ALA A 221 -18.38 -9.32 15.78
C ALA A 221 -18.22 -10.49 14.78
N ILE A 222 -19.18 -11.40 14.77
CA ILE A 222 -19.19 -12.55 13.83
C ILE A 222 -19.35 -12.07 12.38
N ARG A 223 -20.27 -11.15 12.11
CA ARG A 223 -20.46 -10.59 10.75
C ARG A 223 -19.19 -9.87 10.26
N PHE A 224 -18.54 -9.10 11.12
CA PHE A 224 -17.32 -8.40 10.74
C PHE A 224 -16.12 -9.35 10.56
N TYR A 225 -16.02 -10.36 11.43
CA TYR A 225 -15.08 -11.46 11.25
C TYR A 225 -15.29 -12.17 9.91
N ASP A 226 -16.52 -12.40 9.50
CA ASP A 226 -16.86 -13.05 8.23
C ASP A 226 -16.34 -12.27 7.02
N LEU A 227 -16.47 -10.95 7.02
CA LEU A 227 -15.92 -10.08 5.97
C LEU A 227 -14.39 -10.12 5.91
N MET A 228 -13.73 -9.98 7.06
CA MET A 228 -12.28 -9.96 7.09
C MET A 228 -11.67 -11.33 6.77
N SER A 229 -12.19 -12.39 7.36
CA SER A 229 -11.68 -13.75 7.17
C SER A 229 -12.00 -14.35 5.80
N SER A 230 -13.02 -13.82 5.10
CA SER A 230 -13.26 -14.11 3.68
C SER A 230 -12.36 -13.33 2.73
N LEU A 231 -11.56 -12.41 3.24
CA LEU A 231 -10.66 -11.51 2.51
C LEU A 231 -11.38 -10.52 1.57
N ALA A 232 -12.69 -10.30 1.77
CA ALA A 232 -13.47 -9.34 0.99
C ALA A 232 -13.22 -7.88 1.42
N TYR A 233 -12.82 -7.67 2.67
CA TYR A 233 -12.47 -6.37 3.23
C TYR A 233 -11.38 -6.53 4.29
N LEU A 234 -10.41 -5.63 4.32
CA LEU A 234 -9.47 -5.52 5.44
C LEU A 234 -9.32 -4.07 5.90
N PRO A 235 -9.39 -3.83 7.22
CA PRO A 235 -8.97 -2.54 7.77
C PRO A 235 -7.47 -2.36 7.63
N SER A 236 -7.00 -1.13 7.82
CA SER A 236 -5.59 -0.80 7.74
C SER A 236 -4.73 -1.51 8.78
N SER A 237 -3.43 -1.55 8.52
CA SER A 237 -2.47 -2.24 9.40
C SER A 237 -2.54 -1.80 10.87
N PRO A 238 -2.68 -0.51 11.24
CA PRO A 238 -2.82 -0.12 12.64
C PRO A 238 -4.04 -0.74 13.31
N THR A 239 -5.18 -0.78 12.62
CA THR A 239 -6.40 -1.44 13.15
C THR A 239 -6.18 -2.94 13.31
N LEU A 240 -5.61 -3.61 12.31
CA LEU A 240 -5.29 -5.05 12.40
C LEU A 240 -4.32 -5.37 13.53
N PHE A 241 -3.32 -4.50 13.79
CA PHE A 241 -2.37 -4.71 14.89
C PHE A 241 -2.99 -4.51 16.25
N ASN A 242 -3.78 -3.45 16.42
CA ASN A 242 -4.05 -2.87 17.73
C ASN A 242 -5.51 -3.04 18.20
N SER A 243 -6.46 -3.38 17.30
CA SER A 243 -7.83 -3.66 17.73
C SER A 243 -7.88 -4.82 18.75
N GLY A 244 -8.57 -4.60 19.86
CA GLY A 244 -8.68 -5.54 20.95
C GLY A 244 -7.45 -5.61 21.88
N THR A 245 -6.42 -4.79 21.64
CA THR A 245 -5.24 -4.71 22.50
C THR A 245 -5.33 -3.56 23.50
N ARG A 246 -4.47 -3.58 24.54
CA ARG A 246 -4.42 -2.50 25.56
C ARG A 246 -4.08 -1.11 25.01
N HIS A 247 -3.45 -1.04 23.84
CA HIS A 247 -3.06 0.21 23.18
C HIS A 247 -3.72 0.28 21.81
N ALA A 248 -5.01 0.58 21.82
CA ALA A 248 -5.86 0.60 20.65
C ALA A 248 -5.64 1.86 19.77
N GLN A 249 -4.38 2.17 19.37
CA GLN A 249 -4.10 3.16 18.35
C GLN A 249 -4.32 2.54 16.97
N MET A 250 -5.44 2.87 16.33
CA MET A 250 -5.92 2.24 15.09
C MET A 250 -5.90 3.16 13.88
N SER A 251 -5.62 4.46 14.07
CA SER A 251 -5.56 5.43 12.98
C SER A 251 -4.26 5.31 12.19
N SER A 252 -4.35 5.47 10.87
CA SER A 252 -3.23 5.24 9.95
C SER A 252 -2.47 6.51 9.62
N CYS A 253 -3.17 7.64 9.47
CA CYS A 253 -2.65 8.86 8.87
C CYS A 253 -2.88 10.06 9.79
N TYR A 254 -1.87 10.92 9.85
CA TYR A 254 -1.89 12.17 10.61
C TYR A 254 -1.34 13.30 9.74
N LEU A 255 -2.08 14.40 9.68
CA LEU A 255 -1.72 15.62 8.97
C LEU A 255 -1.52 16.75 9.98
N LEU A 256 -0.33 17.30 10.01
CA LEU A 256 0.04 18.39 10.92
C LEU A 256 0.31 19.66 10.13
N ASP A 257 -0.39 20.73 10.47
CA ASP A 257 -0.08 22.05 9.93
C ASP A 257 1.37 22.45 10.24
N SER A 258 1.87 23.44 9.54
CA SER A 258 3.21 23.99 9.73
C SER A 258 3.40 24.40 11.19
N PRO A 259 4.57 24.15 11.80
CA PRO A 259 4.84 24.68 13.14
C PRO A 259 4.75 26.20 13.16
N GLU A 260 4.44 26.77 14.31
CA GLU A 260 4.63 28.20 14.53
C GLU A 260 6.09 28.59 14.27
N ASP A 261 6.31 29.77 13.69
CA ASP A 261 7.64 30.30 13.38
C ASP A 261 8.38 30.78 14.65
N SER A 262 8.57 29.85 15.57
CA SER A 262 9.28 30.01 16.84
C SER A 262 10.08 28.76 17.18
N LEU A 263 11.06 28.89 18.07
CA LEU A 263 11.85 27.76 18.53
C LEU A 263 10.95 26.74 19.24
N GLU A 264 10.08 27.22 20.11
CA GLU A 264 9.14 26.42 20.88
C GLU A 264 8.16 25.68 19.95
N GLY A 265 7.62 26.35 18.94
CA GLY A 265 6.70 25.79 17.96
C GLY A 265 7.35 24.67 17.13
N ILE A 266 8.58 24.88 16.66
CA ILE A 266 9.33 23.87 15.91
C ILE A 266 9.61 22.63 16.77
N TYR A 267 10.08 22.79 18.00
CA TYR A 267 10.37 21.65 18.89
C TYR A 267 9.08 20.95 19.38
N LYS A 268 7.97 21.69 19.59
CA LYS A 268 6.67 21.09 19.85
C LYS A 268 6.29 20.15 18.68
N ARG A 269 6.40 20.63 17.44
CA ARG A 269 6.10 19.84 16.23
C ARG A 269 6.97 18.59 16.12
N TYR A 270 8.27 18.67 16.45
CA TYR A 270 9.14 17.48 16.51
C TYR A 270 8.65 16.47 17.55
N THR A 271 8.20 16.94 18.71
CA THR A 271 7.67 16.09 19.77
C THR A 271 6.37 15.41 19.33
N ASP A 272 5.45 16.13 18.68
CA ASP A 272 4.20 15.61 18.17
C ASP A 272 4.47 14.53 17.10
N ILE A 273 5.34 14.81 16.13
CA ILE A 273 5.76 13.85 15.10
C ILE A 273 6.36 12.59 15.74
N ALA A 274 7.22 12.74 16.75
CA ALA A 274 7.85 11.61 17.43
C ALA A 274 6.81 10.75 18.18
N ARG A 275 5.83 11.37 18.87
CA ARG A 275 4.75 10.66 19.55
C ARG A 275 3.85 9.90 18.58
N LEU A 276 3.38 10.57 17.53
CA LEU A 276 2.53 9.96 16.50
C LEU A 276 3.26 8.82 15.78
N SER A 277 4.52 9.03 15.42
CA SER A 277 5.36 8.03 14.76
C SER A 277 5.60 6.79 15.63
N LYS A 278 5.80 6.96 16.94
CA LYS A 278 5.96 5.85 17.91
C LYS A 278 4.80 4.86 17.84
N PHE A 279 3.58 5.35 17.63
CA PHE A 279 2.36 4.57 17.57
C PHE A 279 1.94 4.19 16.15
N ALA A 280 2.89 4.12 15.22
CA ALA A 280 2.74 3.64 13.84
C ALA A 280 1.92 4.53 12.90
N GLY A 281 1.71 5.82 13.22
CA GLY A 281 1.11 6.81 12.33
C GLY A 281 2.00 7.13 11.14
N GLY A 282 1.43 7.17 9.93
CA GLY A 282 2.02 7.80 8.75
C GLY A 282 1.82 9.31 8.85
N ILE A 283 2.86 10.12 8.62
CA ILE A 283 2.82 11.54 8.93
C ILE A 283 3.03 12.38 7.69
N GLY A 284 2.09 13.31 7.42
CA GLY A 284 2.29 14.49 6.60
C GLY A 284 2.48 15.71 7.51
N VAL A 285 3.41 16.59 7.18
CA VAL A 285 3.59 17.84 7.90
C VAL A 285 3.92 18.96 6.93
N ALA A 286 3.19 20.06 7.04
CA ALA A 286 3.48 21.29 6.29
C ALA A 286 4.66 22.03 6.92
N TRP A 287 5.37 22.78 6.09
CA TRP A 287 6.49 23.63 6.55
C TRP A 287 6.40 25.05 5.98
N HIS A 288 5.22 25.48 5.60
CA HIS A 288 4.93 26.71 4.84
C HIS A 288 5.20 27.98 5.63
N ARG A 289 5.00 27.95 6.97
CA ARG A 289 4.99 29.15 7.82
C ARG A 289 6.35 29.54 8.38
N ILE A 290 7.37 28.68 8.23
CA ILE A 290 8.70 28.93 8.79
C ILE A 290 9.47 29.91 7.92
N ARG A 291 9.95 30.99 8.54
CA ARG A 291 10.71 32.04 7.86
C ARG A 291 11.88 31.51 7.04
N SER A 292 12.10 32.13 5.89
CA SER A 292 13.15 31.77 4.97
C SER A 292 14.55 32.17 5.44
N LYS A 293 15.56 31.68 4.73
CA LYS A 293 16.95 32.05 4.89
C LYS A 293 17.17 33.57 4.67
N GLY A 294 17.90 34.20 5.60
CA GLY A 294 18.15 35.63 5.56
C GLY A 294 17.12 36.49 6.29
N SER A 295 15.97 35.92 6.69
CA SER A 295 14.97 36.62 7.50
C SER A 295 15.50 37.02 8.89
N LEU A 296 15.13 38.20 9.36
CA LEU A 296 15.63 38.73 10.65
C LEU A 296 15.04 37.99 11.85
N ILE A 297 15.88 37.55 12.77
CA ILE A 297 15.50 37.02 14.07
C ILE A 297 15.56 38.17 15.10
N GLN A 298 14.39 38.74 15.41
CA GLN A 298 14.33 39.95 16.28
C GLN A 298 14.99 39.73 17.64
N GLY A 299 14.80 38.58 18.29
CA GLY A 299 15.32 38.34 19.65
C GLY A 299 16.84 38.31 19.77
N THR A 300 17.55 37.94 18.70
CA THR A 300 19.03 37.85 18.70
C THR A 300 19.71 38.84 17.75
N ASN A 301 18.93 39.59 16.97
CA ASN A 301 19.39 40.46 15.88
C ASN A 301 20.25 39.69 14.83
N GLY A 302 20.08 38.41 14.70
CA GLY A 302 20.72 37.53 13.71
C GLY A 302 19.85 37.25 12.51
N LEU A 303 20.38 36.50 11.56
CA LEU A 303 19.65 36.08 10.34
C LEU A 303 19.30 34.59 10.40
N SER A 304 18.12 34.23 9.92
CA SER A 304 17.67 32.84 9.80
C SER A 304 18.55 32.08 8.80
N ASN A 305 18.84 30.80 9.10
CA ASN A 305 19.48 29.87 8.18
C ASN A 305 18.46 29.14 7.25
N GLY A 306 17.19 29.53 7.33
CA GLY A 306 16.08 28.94 6.55
C GLY A 306 15.62 27.59 7.08
N ILE A 307 14.83 26.87 6.26
CA ILE A 307 14.18 25.63 6.67
C ILE A 307 15.11 24.40 6.65
N VAL A 308 16.16 24.39 5.84
CA VAL A 308 17.01 23.20 5.62
C VAL A 308 17.62 22.63 6.90
N PRO A 309 18.22 23.44 7.82
CA PRO A 309 18.77 22.90 9.07
C PRO A 309 17.72 22.27 9.99
N TRP A 310 16.50 22.83 10.01
CA TRP A 310 15.37 22.28 10.78
C TRP A 310 14.91 20.96 10.20
N LEU A 311 14.78 20.86 8.87
CA LEU A 311 14.41 19.62 8.19
C LEU A 311 15.49 18.54 8.33
N LYS A 312 16.77 18.92 8.37
CA LYS A 312 17.87 17.98 8.69
C LYS A 312 17.79 17.43 10.12
N THR A 313 17.41 18.25 11.08
CA THR A 313 17.16 17.81 12.46
C THR A 313 15.97 16.85 12.52
N LEU A 314 14.88 17.18 11.84
CA LEU A 314 13.68 16.32 11.73
C LEU A 314 14.00 14.98 11.06
N ASP A 315 14.80 14.98 10.00
CA ASP A 315 15.29 13.77 9.31
C ASP A 315 15.91 12.77 10.28
N SER A 316 16.78 13.27 11.15
CA SER A 316 17.44 12.46 12.19
C SER A 316 16.47 12.00 13.27
N SER A 317 15.52 12.85 13.68
CA SER A 317 14.49 12.53 14.66
C SER A 317 13.56 11.42 14.18
N VAL A 318 13.06 11.52 12.94
CA VAL A 318 12.19 10.51 12.33
C VAL A 318 12.91 9.17 12.19
N ALA A 319 14.19 9.19 11.79
CA ALA A 319 15.00 7.98 11.68
C ALA A 319 15.22 7.28 13.04
N ALA A 320 15.28 8.06 14.14
CA ALA A 320 15.50 7.53 15.48
C ALA A 320 14.26 6.86 16.08
N VAL A 321 13.05 7.23 15.64
CA VAL A 321 11.80 6.67 16.18
C VAL A 321 11.56 5.29 15.61
N ASN A 322 11.49 4.29 16.50
CA ASN A 322 11.18 2.90 16.15
C ASN A 322 9.74 2.55 16.55
N GLN A 323 8.93 2.22 15.57
CA GLN A 323 7.53 1.82 15.74
C GLN A 323 7.42 0.38 16.29
N GLY A 324 7.85 0.16 17.52
CA GLY A 324 7.77 -1.15 18.18
C GLY A 324 8.56 -2.26 17.49
N GLY A 325 9.62 -1.92 16.72
CA GLY A 325 10.43 -2.89 15.95
C GLY A 325 9.79 -3.36 14.64
N ARG A 326 8.61 -2.86 14.28
CA ARG A 326 7.83 -3.30 13.10
C ARG A 326 8.05 -2.42 11.87
N ARG A 327 8.22 -1.11 12.06
CA ARG A 327 8.50 -0.11 11.01
C ARG A 327 9.46 0.97 11.54
N LYS A 328 10.20 1.63 10.63
CA LYS A 328 10.89 2.89 10.93
C LYS A 328 9.86 4.03 10.86
N GLY A 329 10.09 5.10 11.58
CA GLY A 329 9.35 6.34 11.45
C GLY A 329 9.45 6.87 10.01
N ALA A 330 8.37 7.45 9.49
CA ALA A 330 8.31 8.03 8.15
C ALA A 330 7.44 9.28 8.17
N ALA A 331 7.92 10.34 7.52
CA ALA A 331 7.21 11.60 7.36
C ALA A 331 7.39 12.16 5.94
N CYS A 332 6.36 12.86 5.46
CA CYS A 332 6.40 13.66 4.25
C CYS A 332 6.29 15.13 4.60
N ILE A 333 7.20 15.93 4.05
CA ILE A 333 7.22 17.39 4.22
C ILE A 333 6.57 18.03 3.00
N TYR A 334 5.59 18.89 3.25
CA TYR A 334 4.91 19.68 2.24
C TYR A 334 5.40 21.13 2.25
N LEU A 335 5.76 21.64 1.10
CA LEU A 335 6.17 23.05 0.96
C LEU A 335 5.45 23.68 -0.23
N GLU A 336 4.89 24.90 -0.02
CA GLU A 336 4.33 25.69 -1.08
C GLU A 336 5.38 26.27 -2.02
N THR A 337 5.08 26.31 -3.32
CA THR A 337 6.05 26.69 -4.36
C THR A 337 6.48 28.16 -4.32
N TRP A 338 5.76 29.01 -3.60
CA TRP A 338 6.11 30.43 -3.42
C TRP A 338 7.09 30.70 -2.26
N HIS A 339 7.39 29.68 -1.44
CA HIS A 339 8.32 29.84 -0.32
C HIS A 339 9.73 30.13 -0.81
N ALA A 340 10.42 31.14 -0.21
CA ALA A 340 11.73 31.59 -0.69
C ALA A 340 12.83 30.52 -0.65
N ASP A 341 12.71 29.51 0.18
CA ASP A 341 13.65 28.37 0.29
C ASP A 341 13.26 27.15 -0.56
N ILE A 342 12.28 27.27 -1.49
CA ILE A 342 11.77 26.13 -2.27
C ILE A 342 12.88 25.44 -3.07
N GLU A 343 13.85 26.16 -3.61
CA GLU A 343 14.90 25.55 -4.40
C GLU A 343 15.85 24.71 -3.53
N GLU A 344 16.19 25.18 -2.31
CA GLU A 344 16.98 24.41 -1.36
C GLU A 344 16.22 23.20 -0.81
N PHE A 345 14.89 23.30 -0.71
CA PHE A 345 14.00 22.19 -0.35
C PHE A 345 14.02 21.07 -1.39
N LEU A 346 13.97 21.40 -2.68
CA LEU A 346 14.02 20.40 -3.77
C LEU A 346 15.33 19.60 -3.76
N ASP A 347 16.43 20.20 -3.29
CA ASP A 347 17.75 19.55 -3.24
C ASP A 347 17.92 18.60 -2.04
N LEU A 348 17.01 18.59 -1.06
CA LEU A 348 17.15 17.82 0.18
C LEU A 348 17.40 16.33 -0.02
N ARG A 349 16.89 15.75 -1.10
CA ARG A 349 17.03 14.32 -1.40
C ARG A 349 18.08 13.99 -2.45
N GLU A 350 18.82 14.97 -2.95
CA GLU A 350 19.92 14.70 -3.88
C GLU A 350 21.00 13.81 -3.25
N ASN A 351 21.56 12.90 -4.06
CA ASN A 351 22.60 11.96 -3.64
C ASN A 351 24.00 12.57 -3.57
N THR A 352 24.15 13.81 -4.02
CA THR A 352 25.42 14.55 -4.10
C THR A 352 25.37 15.83 -3.26
N GLY A 353 26.52 16.47 -3.03
CA GLY A 353 26.64 17.72 -2.30
C GLY A 353 26.88 17.54 -0.80
N ASP A 354 26.66 18.62 -0.03
CA ASP A 354 26.89 18.64 1.42
C ASP A 354 25.86 17.82 2.18
N HIS A 355 26.29 16.75 2.84
CA HIS A 355 25.44 15.85 3.60
C HIS A 355 24.67 16.55 4.73
N MET A 356 25.20 17.63 5.30
CA MET A 356 24.49 18.43 6.31
C MET A 356 23.28 19.18 5.77
N ARG A 357 23.16 19.27 4.45
CA ARG A 357 22.05 19.89 3.72
C ARG A 357 21.15 18.87 3.04
N ARG A 358 21.22 17.60 3.41
CA ARG A 358 20.44 16.49 2.83
C ARG A 358 19.58 15.80 3.90
N ALA A 359 18.38 15.37 3.51
CA ALA A 359 17.39 14.73 4.37
C ALA A 359 16.80 13.50 3.66
N HIS A 360 17.49 12.37 3.72
CA HIS A 360 17.14 11.15 2.96
C HIS A 360 16.05 10.29 3.61
N GLN A 361 15.72 10.50 4.88
CA GLN A 361 14.67 9.78 5.59
C GLN A 361 13.29 10.45 5.48
N LEU A 362 13.27 11.74 5.06
CA LEU A 362 12.04 12.48 4.81
C LEU A 362 11.60 12.30 3.35
N ASN A 363 10.29 12.15 3.13
CA ASN A 363 9.70 12.33 1.82
C ASN A 363 9.35 13.81 1.61
N LEU A 364 9.29 14.24 0.37
CA LEU A 364 9.03 15.62 0.00
C LEU A 364 7.83 15.68 -0.95
N ALA A 365 6.99 16.69 -0.77
CA ALA A 365 5.89 16.99 -1.67
C ALA A 365 5.80 18.51 -1.90
N ASN A 366 5.50 18.89 -3.14
CA ASN A 366 5.25 20.27 -3.52
C ASN A 366 3.76 20.55 -3.39
N TRP A 367 3.39 21.57 -2.61
CA TRP A 367 2.02 22.06 -2.50
C TRP A 367 1.83 23.19 -3.49
N VAL A 368 1.15 22.91 -4.60
CA VAL A 368 1.22 23.70 -5.83
C VAL A 368 -0.09 24.43 -6.04
N PRO A 369 -0.12 25.79 -6.00
CA PRO A 369 -1.31 26.55 -6.37
C PRO A 369 -1.49 26.60 -7.88
N ASP A 370 -2.72 26.71 -8.36
CA ASP A 370 -3.07 26.78 -9.78
C ASP A 370 -2.41 27.97 -10.47
N LEU A 371 -2.28 29.11 -9.78
CA LEU A 371 -1.57 30.28 -10.28
C LEU A 371 -0.12 29.96 -10.69
N PHE A 372 0.56 29.08 -9.98
CA PHE A 372 1.90 28.63 -10.35
C PHE A 372 1.87 27.86 -11.67
N MET A 373 0.97 26.88 -11.79
CA MET A 373 0.85 26.05 -13.00
C MET A 373 0.46 26.91 -14.24
N GLU A 374 -0.42 27.89 -14.07
CA GLU A 374 -0.76 28.84 -15.12
C GLU A 374 0.45 29.67 -15.55
N ARG A 375 1.28 30.14 -14.59
CA ARG A 375 2.49 30.90 -14.90
C ARG A 375 3.57 30.05 -15.56
N VAL A 376 3.62 28.75 -15.25
CA VAL A 376 4.44 27.78 -16.00
C VAL A 376 3.98 27.67 -17.44
N ASP A 377 2.66 27.49 -17.66
CA ASP A 377 2.06 27.38 -19.00
C ASP A 377 2.35 28.63 -19.85
N LYS A 378 2.23 29.82 -19.25
CA LYS A 378 2.42 31.14 -19.91
C LYS A 378 3.88 31.65 -19.92
N ASP A 379 4.85 30.91 -19.37
CA ASP A 379 6.26 31.33 -19.17
C ASP A 379 6.43 32.69 -18.46
N TRP A 380 5.66 32.88 -17.38
CA TRP A 380 5.68 34.10 -16.59
C TRP A 380 6.64 34.02 -15.42
N GLN A 381 6.88 35.18 -14.76
CA GLN A 381 7.68 35.26 -13.54
C GLN A 381 6.91 34.68 -12.36
N TRP A 382 7.65 34.06 -11.43
CA TRP A 382 7.16 33.57 -10.16
C TRP A 382 7.94 34.24 -9.02
N SER A 383 7.21 34.83 -8.07
CA SER A 383 7.79 35.53 -6.93
C SER A 383 7.91 34.59 -5.74
N LEU A 384 9.07 34.63 -5.11
CA LEU A 384 9.37 33.85 -3.92
C LEU A 384 9.36 34.77 -2.70
N PHE A 385 8.58 34.38 -1.68
CA PHE A 385 8.34 35.20 -0.50
C PHE A 385 8.89 34.54 0.77
N ASP A 386 9.30 35.40 1.74
CA ASP A 386 9.44 35.02 3.13
C ASP A 386 8.04 34.90 3.76
N PRO A 387 7.63 33.74 4.31
CA PRO A 387 6.33 33.60 4.97
C PRO A 387 6.05 34.62 6.05
N LYS A 388 7.09 35.13 6.71
CA LYS A 388 6.96 36.19 7.72
C LYS A 388 6.38 37.49 7.19
N LYS A 389 6.60 37.79 5.88
CA LYS A 389 6.07 38.99 5.21
C LYS A 389 4.65 38.79 4.70
N VAL A 390 4.27 37.58 4.37
CA VAL A 390 3.00 37.19 3.75
C VAL A 390 2.34 36.00 4.46
N PRO A 391 2.17 36.03 5.79
CA PRO A 391 1.72 34.89 6.56
C PRO A 391 0.32 34.38 6.13
N HIS A 392 -0.52 35.26 5.58
CA HIS A 392 -1.88 34.94 5.14
C HIS A 392 -1.95 34.07 3.88
N LEU A 393 -0.91 34.01 3.04
CA LEU A 393 -0.94 33.22 1.81
C LEU A 393 -1.13 31.72 2.06
N THR A 394 -0.70 31.22 3.21
CA THR A 394 -0.84 29.81 3.57
C THR A 394 -2.30 29.41 3.76
N ASP A 395 -3.13 30.34 4.28
CA ASP A 395 -4.51 30.10 4.64
C ASP A 395 -5.52 30.49 3.51
N LEU A 396 -5.03 30.75 2.31
CA LEU A 396 -5.83 31.14 1.13
C LEU A 396 -5.63 30.13 0.00
N TYR A 397 -6.67 29.98 -0.85
CA TYR A 397 -6.62 29.17 -2.08
C TYR A 397 -7.49 29.82 -3.18
N GLY A 398 -7.42 29.33 -4.39
CA GLY A 398 -8.22 29.83 -5.54
C GLY A 398 -7.98 31.30 -5.84
N GLU A 399 -9.06 32.02 -6.10
CA GLU A 399 -9.01 33.43 -6.48
C GLU A 399 -8.58 34.36 -5.33
N GLU A 400 -8.85 33.99 -4.07
CA GLU A 400 -8.40 34.74 -2.90
C GLU A 400 -6.88 34.66 -2.75
N PHE A 401 -6.31 33.47 -2.94
CA PHE A 401 -4.86 33.31 -2.97
C PHE A 401 -4.24 34.09 -4.12
N ARG A 402 -4.81 34.02 -5.32
CA ARG A 402 -4.35 34.79 -6.50
C ARG A 402 -4.29 36.29 -6.20
N SER A 403 -5.40 36.84 -5.72
CA SER A 403 -5.50 38.28 -5.43
C SER A 403 -4.48 38.72 -4.38
N ALA A 404 -4.32 37.95 -3.29
CA ALA A 404 -3.37 38.25 -2.23
C ALA A 404 -1.92 38.11 -2.68
N TYR A 405 -1.60 37.09 -3.48
CA TYR A 405 -0.28 36.87 -4.06
C TYR A 405 0.13 38.00 -5.01
N GLU A 406 -0.74 38.38 -5.95
CA GLU A 406 -0.48 39.48 -6.89
C GLU A 406 -0.39 40.84 -6.19
N GLN A 407 -1.16 41.07 -5.12
CA GLN A 407 -1.03 42.27 -4.30
C GLN A 407 0.34 42.29 -3.58
N ALA A 408 0.79 41.17 -3.03
CA ALA A 408 2.11 41.07 -2.39
C ALA A 408 3.26 41.30 -3.41
N GLU A 409 3.08 40.89 -4.67
CA GLU A 409 4.00 41.23 -5.75
C GLU A 409 4.02 42.75 -6.06
N ALA A 410 2.85 43.35 -6.16
CA ALA A 410 2.70 44.80 -6.42
C ALA A 410 3.33 45.63 -5.28
N ASP A 411 3.23 45.16 -4.04
CA ASP A 411 3.83 45.82 -2.86
C ASP A 411 5.34 45.56 -2.74
N GLY A 412 5.92 44.71 -3.61
CA GLY A 412 7.36 44.39 -3.64
C GLY A 412 7.83 43.60 -2.43
N LEU A 413 6.96 42.75 -1.85
CA LEU A 413 7.26 41.97 -0.62
C LEU A 413 8.11 40.71 -0.90
N TYR A 414 8.29 40.35 -2.17
CA TYR A 414 9.10 39.18 -2.55
C TYR A 414 10.58 39.33 -2.23
N GLU A 415 11.25 38.23 -1.95
CA GLU A 415 12.71 38.15 -1.80
C GLU A 415 13.41 38.17 -3.16
N ARG A 416 12.84 37.46 -4.14
CA ARG A 416 13.32 37.40 -5.51
C ARG A 416 12.21 36.88 -6.45
N GLN A 417 12.44 37.13 -7.74
CA GLN A 417 11.60 36.58 -8.83
C GLN A 417 12.43 35.64 -9.70
N ILE A 418 11.83 34.55 -10.14
CA ILE A 418 12.41 33.58 -11.06
C ILE A 418 11.39 33.24 -12.14
N LYS A 419 11.81 32.64 -13.24
CA LYS A 419 10.84 32.10 -14.19
C LYS A 419 10.10 30.89 -13.60
N ALA A 420 8.79 30.84 -13.72
CA ALA A 420 7.99 29.71 -13.25
C ALA A 420 8.43 28.39 -13.92
N ARG A 421 8.77 28.42 -15.22
CA ARG A 421 9.28 27.26 -15.95
C ARG A 421 10.62 26.74 -15.42
N ASP A 422 11.51 27.60 -14.94
CA ASP A 422 12.82 27.19 -14.38
C ASP A 422 12.60 26.40 -13.07
N LEU A 423 11.71 26.89 -12.19
CA LEU A 423 11.37 26.18 -10.98
C LEU A 423 10.68 24.86 -11.28
N TYR A 424 9.72 24.83 -12.20
CA TYR A 424 9.03 23.63 -12.62
C TYR A 424 9.98 22.59 -13.24
N SER A 425 10.92 23.02 -14.08
CA SER A 425 11.98 22.15 -14.62
C SER A 425 12.83 21.53 -13.49
N ARG A 426 13.15 22.30 -12.44
CA ARG A 426 13.88 21.80 -11.28
C ARG A 426 13.06 20.77 -10.47
N MET A 427 11.75 21.01 -10.31
CA MET A 427 10.83 20.05 -9.71
C MET A 427 10.80 18.73 -10.49
N MET A 428 10.69 18.78 -11.83
CA MET A 428 10.72 17.60 -12.70
C MET A 428 12.07 16.87 -12.62
N ARG A 429 13.17 17.60 -12.51
CA ARG A 429 14.51 16.99 -12.30
C ARG A 429 14.61 16.27 -10.97
N SER A 430 14.11 16.86 -9.88
CA SER A 430 14.06 16.21 -8.56
C SER A 430 13.24 14.93 -8.60
N LEU A 431 12.05 14.95 -9.22
CA LEU A 431 11.21 13.77 -9.44
C LEU A 431 11.93 12.68 -10.24
N ALA A 432 12.56 13.03 -11.36
CA ALA A 432 13.29 12.08 -12.21
C ALA A 432 14.45 11.40 -11.45
N GLN A 433 15.17 12.14 -10.63
CA GLN A 433 16.35 11.65 -9.91
C GLN A 433 16.04 10.87 -8.64
N THR A 434 14.97 11.22 -7.94
CA THR A 434 14.69 10.72 -6.59
C THR A 434 13.35 9.98 -6.46
N GLY A 435 12.46 10.10 -7.44
CA GLY A 435 11.05 9.66 -7.34
C GLY A 435 10.24 10.45 -6.30
N ASN A 436 10.81 11.51 -5.73
CA ASN A 436 10.27 12.31 -4.64
C ASN A 436 10.14 13.79 -5.08
N GLY A 437 9.42 14.58 -4.28
CA GLY A 437 8.97 15.91 -4.66
C GLY A 437 7.63 15.82 -5.38
N TRP A 438 6.71 15.04 -4.80
CA TRP A 438 5.41 14.74 -5.42
C TRP A 438 4.64 16.02 -5.73
N MET A 439 3.91 15.98 -6.84
CA MET A 439 3.05 17.09 -7.25
C MET A 439 1.68 16.91 -6.60
N THR A 440 1.31 17.87 -5.76
CA THR A 440 0.01 17.93 -5.08
C THR A 440 -0.59 19.31 -5.29
N PHE A 441 -1.86 19.38 -5.70
CA PHE A 441 -2.48 20.61 -6.19
C PHE A 441 -3.36 21.24 -5.11
N LYS A 442 -2.94 22.41 -4.63
CA LYS A 442 -3.54 23.14 -3.51
C LYS A 442 -5.00 23.48 -3.78
N ASP A 443 -5.28 24.10 -4.94
CA ASP A 443 -6.61 24.62 -5.23
C ASP A 443 -7.60 23.48 -5.48
N ALA A 444 -7.25 22.49 -6.29
CA ALA A 444 -8.08 21.30 -6.50
C ALA A 444 -8.36 20.53 -5.18
N SER A 445 -7.38 20.48 -4.26
CA SER A 445 -7.56 19.83 -2.96
C SER A 445 -8.54 20.60 -2.06
N ASN A 446 -8.52 21.93 -2.08
CA ASN A 446 -9.39 22.77 -1.28
C ASN A 446 -10.78 22.94 -1.89
N GLU A 447 -10.86 23.27 -3.18
CA GLU A 447 -12.13 23.50 -3.88
C GLU A 447 -13.02 22.25 -3.91
N LYS A 448 -12.40 21.08 -3.93
CA LYS A 448 -13.09 19.77 -3.99
C LYS A 448 -13.08 19.01 -2.66
N CYS A 449 -12.93 19.72 -1.52
CA CYS A 449 -13.01 19.13 -0.18
C CYS A 449 -14.34 19.51 0.49
N ASN A 450 -15.02 18.54 1.05
CA ASN A 450 -16.29 18.78 1.78
C ASN A 450 -16.10 19.66 3.01
N GLN A 451 -14.93 19.63 3.68
CA GLN A 451 -14.66 20.36 4.92
C GLN A 451 -14.39 21.86 4.72
N THR A 452 -14.18 22.32 3.49
CA THR A 452 -13.88 23.74 3.15
C THR A 452 -15.10 24.54 2.71
N GLY A 453 -16.31 24.16 3.12
CA GLY A 453 -17.55 24.83 2.75
C GLY A 453 -17.72 26.21 3.37
N ALA A 454 -17.29 26.41 4.61
CA ALA A 454 -17.29 27.69 5.34
C ALA A 454 -16.25 27.68 6.45
N ASP A 455 -15.81 28.88 6.85
CA ASP A 455 -14.89 29.08 7.95
C ASP A 455 -15.49 28.73 9.30
N SER A 456 -14.65 28.59 10.31
CA SER A 456 -15.06 28.38 11.70
C SER A 456 -15.71 29.65 12.27
N ASP A 457 -16.56 29.54 13.33
CA ASP A 457 -17.30 30.64 13.92
C ASP A 457 -16.40 31.74 14.51
N ASP A 458 -15.17 31.41 14.86
CA ASP A 458 -14.15 32.32 15.35
C ASP A 458 -13.37 33.03 14.21
N GLY A 459 -13.74 32.74 12.96
CA GLY A 459 -13.09 33.27 11.76
C GLY A 459 -11.81 32.54 11.34
N THR A 460 -11.49 31.39 11.96
CA THR A 460 -10.40 30.53 11.50
C THR A 460 -10.78 29.88 10.18
N ALA A 461 -9.94 30.03 9.17
CA ALA A 461 -10.16 29.43 7.86
C ALA A 461 -10.08 27.89 7.92
N ASN A 462 -11.08 27.22 7.38
CA ASN A 462 -11.07 25.78 7.16
C ASN A 462 -10.34 25.46 5.84
N VAL A 463 -9.02 25.27 5.90
CA VAL A 463 -8.14 25.09 4.75
C VAL A 463 -7.38 23.79 4.86
N VAL A 464 -7.24 23.11 3.73
CA VAL A 464 -6.33 21.97 3.55
C VAL A 464 -4.94 22.51 3.23
N HIS A 465 -3.97 22.32 4.11
CA HIS A 465 -2.61 22.80 3.95
C HIS A 465 -1.63 21.78 3.37
N LEU A 466 -2.03 20.50 3.35
CA LEU A 466 -1.17 19.38 2.97
C LEU A 466 -1.99 18.11 2.77
N SER A 467 -1.32 17.04 2.40
CA SER A 467 -1.85 15.67 2.47
C SER A 467 -1.02 14.82 3.43
N ASN A 468 -1.35 13.55 3.60
CA ASN A 468 -0.60 12.62 4.45
C ASN A 468 0.69 12.09 3.78
N LEU A 469 1.32 11.09 4.40
CA LEU A 469 2.53 10.44 3.89
C LEU A 469 2.34 9.80 2.50
N CYS A 470 1.14 9.29 2.21
CA CYS A 470 0.84 8.54 0.98
C CYS A 470 -0.10 9.29 0.01
N THR A 471 -0.42 10.55 0.30
CA THR A 471 -1.16 11.50 -0.55
C THR A 471 -2.64 11.20 -0.80
N GLU A 472 -3.25 10.25 -0.08
CA GLU A 472 -4.68 9.93 -0.19
C GLU A 472 -5.60 10.74 0.72
N ILE A 473 -5.07 11.41 1.75
CA ILE A 473 -5.87 12.12 2.76
C ILE A 473 -5.88 13.62 2.47
N ILE A 474 -7.08 14.17 2.40
CA ILE A 474 -7.34 15.60 2.19
C ILE A 474 -8.30 16.06 3.29
N GLU A 475 -7.74 16.65 4.34
CA GLU A 475 -8.47 17.11 5.51
C GLU A 475 -7.96 18.48 5.97
N VAL A 476 -8.83 19.32 6.53
CA VAL A 476 -8.43 20.62 7.06
C VAL A 476 -7.53 20.46 8.29
N THR A 477 -6.59 21.39 8.43
CA THR A 477 -5.64 21.41 9.54
C THR A 477 -5.44 22.83 10.05
N ASN A 478 -5.09 22.97 11.33
CA ASN A 478 -4.64 24.23 11.93
C ASN A 478 -3.71 23.94 13.11
N GLN A 479 -3.38 24.94 13.92
CA GLN A 479 -2.47 24.76 15.07
C GLN A 479 -3.06 23.90 16.20
N GLU A 480 -4.38 23.84 16.31
CA GLU A 480 -5.12 23.11 17.35
C GLU A 480 -5.71 21.80 16.84
N GLU A 481 -5.70 21.58 15.51
CA GLU A 481 -6.31 20.43 14.85
C GLU A 481 -5.25 19.68 14.00
N THR A 482 -4.86 18.52 14.48
CA THR A 482 -4.12 17.54 13.69
C THR A 482 -5.13 16.60 13.03
N ALA A 483 -5.23 16.62 11.73
CA ALA A 483 -6.14 15.75 10.99
C ALA A 483 -5.77 14.29 11.14
N VAL A 484 -6.77 13.40 11.23
CA VAL A 484 -6.57 11.96 11.50
C VAL A 484 -7.56 11.15 10.67
N CYS A 485 -7.04 10.14 9.97
CA CYS A 485 -7.88 9.23 9.19
C CYS A 485 -7.72 7.76 9.55
N ASN A 486 -8.85 7.08 9.69
CA ASN A 486 -8.95 5.62 9.83
C ASN A 486 -9.21 5.02 8.47
N LEU A 487 -8.43 4.00 8.09
CA LEU A 487 -8.49 3.43 6.76
C LEU A 487 -8.93 1.96 6.75
N GLY A 488 -9.59 1.58 5.67
CA GLY A 488 -9.88 0.20 5.33
C GLY A 488 -10.14 0.07 3.83
N SER A 489 -9.96 -1.11 3.24
CA SER A 489 -10.11 -1.29 1.80
C SER A 489 -10.88 -2.54 1.44
N VAL A 490 -11.78 -2.41 0.48
CA VAL A 490 -12.54 -3.50 -0.14
C VAL A 490 -11.64 -4.20 -1.15
N ASN A 491 -11.61 -5.53 -1.14
CA ASN A 491 -10.90 -6.34 -2.14
C ASN A 491 -11.82 -6.62 -3.32
N LEU A 492 -11.75 -5.81 -4.35
CA LEU A 492 -12.64 -5.87 -5.52
C LEU A 492 -12.60 -7.21 -6.24
N GLY A 493 -11.47 -7.91 -6.21
CA GLY A 493 -11.35 -9.23 -6.83
C GLY A 493 -12.31 -10.28 -6.26
N GLU A 494 -12.77 -10.13 -5.02
CA GLU A 494 -13.75 -11.04 -4.41
C GLU A 494 -15.21 -10.77 -4.88
N PHE A 495 -15.46 -9.69 -5.62
CA PHE A 495 -16.78 -9.29 -6.12
C PHE A 495 -17.01 -9.64 -7.59
N VAL A 496 -16.08 -10.33 -8.24
CA VAL A 496 -16.33 -10.94 -9.56
C VAL A 496 -16.85 -12.35 -9.35
N SER A 497 -18.08 -12.61 -9.86
CA SER A 497 -18.76 -13.90 -9.76
C SER A 497 -18.14 -14.97 -10.65
N ASP A 498 -18.55 -16.24 -10.44
CA ASP A 498 -18.15 -17.36 -11.30
C ASP A 498 -18.71 -17.22 -12.75
N ASP A 499 -19.80 -16.45 -12.91
CA ASP A 499 -20.39 -16.11 -14.22
C ASP A 499 -19.66 -14.95 -14.93
N VAL A 500 -18.50 -14.50 -14.39
CA VAL A 500 -17.66 -13.44 -14.95
C VAL A 500 -18.39 -12.09 -15.00
N GLU A 501 -19.18 -11.79 -13.98
CA GLU A 501 -19.85 -10.50 -13.79
C GLU A 501 -19.43 -9.85 -12.47
N PHE A 502 -19.39 -8.51 -12.42
CA PHE A 502 -19.11 -7.78 -11.20
C PHE A 502 -20.38 -7.60 -10.35
N ASP A 503 -20.33 -8.06 -9.11
CA ASP A 503 -21.46 -8.07 -8.16
C ASP A 503 -21.55 -6.74 -7.39
N PHE A 504 -22.24 -5.77 -7.97
CA PHE A 504 -22.47 -4.45 -7.37
C PHE A 504 -23.34 -4.51 -6.11
N ASP A 505 -24.31 -5.43 -6.05
CA ASP A 505 -25.20 -5.56 -4.88
C ASP A 505 -24.44 -6.03 -3.64
N ARG A 506 -23.52 -6.99 -3.82
CA ARG A 506 -22.64 -7.46 -2.77
C ARG A 506 -21.63 -6.39 -2.35
N LEU A 507 -21.13 -5.59 -3.30
CA LEU A 507 -20.27 -4.43 -3.01
C LEU A 507 -21.03 -3.42 -2.16
N ALA A 508 -22.22 -3.02 -2.57
CA ALA A 508 -23.09 -2.09 -1.84
C ALA A 508 -23.36 -2.56 -0.40
N ALA A 509 -23.76 -3.84 -0.23
CA ALA A 509 -23.97 -4.43 1.08
C ALA A 509 -22.71 -4.41 1.95
N THR A 510 -21.55 -4.66 1.36
CA THR A 510 -20.24 -4.61 2.07
C THR A 510 -19.93 -3.20 2.54
N VAL A 511 -20.09 -2.19 1.68
CA VAL A 511 -19.85 -0.78 2.06
C VAL A 511 -20.76 -0.35 3.21
N LEU A 512 -22.08 -0.63 3.11
CA LEU A 512 -23.04 -0.35 4.18
C LEU A 512 -22.66 -1.02 5.50
N HIS A 513 -22.00 -2.17 5.44
CA HIS A 513 -21.61 -2.94 6.63
C HIS A 513 -20.31 -2.45 7.26
N VAL A 514 -19.32 -2.01 6.48
CA VAL A 514 -17.99 -1.61 7.01
C VAL A 514 -17.93 -0.18 7.51
N MET A 515 -18.74 0.73 6.99
CA MET A 515 -18.73 2.13 7.36
C MET A 515 -18.97 2.37 8.88
N PRO A 516 -19.91 1.67 9.55
CA PRO A 516 -20.10 1.80 11.01
C PRO A 516 -18.85 1.43 11.82
N PHE A 517 -18.04 0.45 11.36
CA PHE A 517 -16.81 0.08 12.04
C PHE A 517 -15.73 1.14 11.90
N LEU A 518 -15.61 1.76 10.72
CA LEU A 518 -14.70 2.88 10.51
C LEU A 518 -15.07 4.08 11.37
N ASP A 519 -16.36 4.43 11.46
CA ASP A 519 -16.83 5.50 12.35
C ASP A 519 -16.57 5.19 13.83
N ARG A 520 -16.80 3.95 14.26
CA ARG A 520 -16.58 3.54 15.65
C ARG A 520 -15.11 3.61 16.08
N VAL A 521 -14.16 3.37 15.17
CA VAL A 521 -12.73 3.53 15.47
C VAL A 521 -12.46 4.92 16.04
N ILE A 522 -13.15 5.96 15.55
CA ILE A 522 -12.97 7.34 16.04
C ILE A 522 -13.24 7.44 17.55
N ASP A 523 -14.30 6.78 18.04
CA ASP A 523 -14.74 6.85 19.43
C ASP A 523 -13.84 6.05 20.39
N ILE A 524 -13.24 4.96 19.94
CA ILE A 524 -12.47 4.03 20.78
C ILE A 524 -10.96 4.12 20.60
N ASN A 525 -10.49 4.94 19.64
CA ASN A 525 -9.09 5.09 19.32
C ASN A 525 -8.30 5.76 20.45
N PHE A 526 -7.09 5.28 20.71
CA PHE A 526 -6.13 6.01 21.52
C PHE A 526 -5.43 7.08 20.68
N TYR A 527 -5.54 8.34 21.07
CA TYR A 527 -4.88 9.45 20.39
C TYR A 527 -3.59 9.84 21.09
N PRO A 528 -2.42 9.80 20.39
CA PRO A 528 -1.14 10.16 21.00
C PRO A 528 -0.97 11.64 21.33
N THR A 529 -1.78 12.51 20.72
CA THR A 529 -1.82 13.97 20.98
C THR A 529 -3.27 14.44 21.13
N ASP A 530 -3.48 15.48 21.92
CA ASP A 530 -4.83 16.04 22.19
C ASP A 530 -5.41 16.67 20.92
N GLU A 531 -4.57 17.33 20.10
CA GLU A 531 -4.98 17.95 18.84
C GLU A 531 -5.52 16.92 17.83
N ALA A 532 -4.95 15.71 17.82
CA ALA A 532 -5.44 14.61 16.97
C ALA A 532 -6.81 14.11 17.45
N GLY A 533 -7.00 13.95 18.78
CA GLY A 533 -8.29 13.57 19.35
C GLY A 533 -9.35 14.62 19.10
N HIS A 534 -9.01 15.90 19.31
CA HIS A 534 -9.92 17.01 19.07
C HIS A 534 -10.42 17.06 17.62
N SER A 535 -9.50 17.08 16.66
CA SER A 535 -9.83 17.12 15.22
C SER A 535 -10.69 15.94 14.79
N ASN A 536 -10.27 14.71 15.15
CA ASN A 536 -10.96 13.51 14.67
C ASN A 536 -12.39 13.37 15.23
N ASN A 537 -12.62 13.76 16.49
CA ASN A 537 -13.96 13.76 17.07
C ASN A 537 -14.85 14.86 16.48
N LYS A 538 -14.29 16.05 16.21
CA LYS A 538 -15.01 17.21 15.64
C LYS A 538 -15.48 16.95 14.21
N TRP A 539 -14.60 16.44 13.33
CA TRP A 539 -14.86 16.26 11.90
C TRP A 539 -15.32 14.85 11.51
N ARG A 540 -14.96 13.84 12.28
CA ARG A 540 -15.27 12.42 12.08
C ARG A 540 -14.96 11.91 10.65
N PRO A 541 -13.79 12.20 10.05
CA PRO A 541 -13.45 11.66 8.75
C PRO A 541 -13.08 10.18 8.84
N VAL A 542 -13.38 9.43 7.79
CA VAL A 542 -12.92 8.06 7.57
C VAL A 542 -12.42 7.90 6.15
N GLY A 543 -11.66 6.85 5.87
CA GLY A 543 -11.13 6.59 4.54
C GLY A 543 -11.39 5.14 4.10
N LEU A 544 -12.55 4.92 3.49
CA LEU A 544 -12.82 3.68 2.79
C LEU A 544 -12.17 3.71 1.42
N GLY A 545 -11.28 2.75 1.15
CA GLY A 545 -10.60 2.57 -0.12
C GLY A 545 -10.95 1.24 -0.78
N LEU A 546 -10.18 0.94 -1.82
CA LEU A 546 -10.27 -0.30 -2.58
C LEU A 546 -8.89 -0.87 -2.89
N MET A 547 -8.83 -2.17 -3.17
CA MET A 547 -7.66 -2.88 -3.67
C MET A 547 -8.12 -3.98 -4.63
N GLY A 548 -7.21 -4.48 -5.46
CA GLY A 548 -7.55 -5.54 -6.39
C GLY A 548 -8.31 -5.09 -7.65
N LEU A 549 -8.17 -3.82 -8.06
CA LEU A 549 -8.77 -3.35 -9.31
C LEU A 549 -8.20 -4.09 -10.52
N GLN A 550 -6.89 -4.32 -10.55
CA GLN A 550 -6.25 -5.12 -11.60
C GLN A 550 -6.75 -6.58 -11.61
N ASP A 551 -7.04 -7.17 -10.42
CA ASP A 551 -7.63 -8.52 -10.35
C ASP A 551 -9.01 -8.58 -11.00
N VAL A 552 -9.83 -7.53 -10.84
CA VAL A 552 -11.13 -7.41 -11.53
C VAL A 552 -10.93 -7.43 -13.04
N PHE A 553 -10.02 -6.62 -13.55
CA PHE A 553 -9.77 -6.54 -15.00
C PHE A 553 -9.27 -7.88 -15.56
N PHE A 554 -8.36 -8.56 -14.88
CA PHE A 554 -7.93 -9.90 -15.29
C PHE A 554 -9.07 -10.91 -15.30
N LYS A 555 -9.90 -10.93 -14.26
CA LYS A 555 -11.04 -11.84 -14.17
C LYS A 555 -12.12 -11.59 -15.24
N LEU A 556 -12.28 -10.34 -15.67
CA LEU A 556 -13.21 -9.94 -16.72
C LEU A 556 -12.58 -9.94 -18.13
N GLY A 557 -11.27 -10.24 -18.25
CA GLY A 557 -10.58 -10.23 -19.53
C GLY A 557 -10.42 -8.84 -20.15
N LEU A 558 -10.32 -7.78 -19.31
CA LEU A 558 -10.19 -6.40 -19.75
C LEU A 558 -8.73 -5.95 -19.74
N ALA A 559 -8.28 -5.26 -20.80
CA ALA A 559 -7.04 -4.52 -20.78
C ALA A 559 -7.17 -3.32 -19.81
N PHE A 560 -6.12 -3.04 -19.03
CA PHE A 560 -6.16 -1.99 -18.00
C PHE A 560 -6.48 -0.60 -18.57
N ASP A 561 -5.96 -0.30 -19.74
CA ASP A 561 -6.11 0.98 -20.45
C ASP A 561 -7.31 1.01 -21.42
N SER A 562 -8.20 0.01 -21.38
CA SER A 562 -9.40 -0.02 -22.21
C SER A 562 -10.47 0.95 -21.70
N GLU A 563 -11.35 1.38 -22.59
CA GLU A 563 -12.49 2.24 -22.26
C GLU A 563 -13.46 1.54 -21.29
N GLU A 564 -13.68 0.23 -21.48
CA GLU A 564 -14.51 -0.60 -20.61
C GLU A 564 -13.94 -0.68 -19.19
N ALA A 565 -12.63 -0.88 -19.05
CA ALA A 565 -11.96 -0.91 -17.74
C ALA A 565 -12.10 0.44 -17.02
N ARG A 566 -11.94 1.55 -17.76
CA ARG A 566 -12.07 2.90 -17.24
C ARG A 566 -13.51 3.18 -16.76
N ALA A 567 -14.51 2.87 -17.59
CA ALA A 567 -15.92 3.02 -17.25
C ALA A 567 -16.30 2.17 -16.02
N LEU A 568 -15.82 0.93 -15.95
CA LEU A 568 -16.04 0.04 -14.80
C LEU A 568 -15.41 0.61 -13.52
N SER A 569 -14.19 1.14 -13.60
CA SER A 569 -13.51 1.77 -12.45
C SER A 569 -14.30 2.96 -11.90
N ALA A 570 -14.81 3.83 -12.77
CA ALA A 570 -15.66 4.96 -12.38
C ALA A 570 -16.97 4.47 -11.74
N ARG A 571 -17.62 3.47 -12.34
CA ARG A 571 -18.86 2.89 -11.83
C ARG A 571 -18.70 2.22 -10.45
N ILE A 572 -17.59 1.51 -10.22
CA ILE A 572 -17.27 0.93 -8.91
C ILE A 572 -17.12 2.06 -7.86
N SER A 573 -16.40 3.12 -8.20
CA SER A 573 -16.20 4.25 -7.30
C SER A 573 -17.51 5.00 -6.99
N GLU A 574 -18.38 5.17 -8.00
CA GLU A 574 -19.72 5.70 -7.82
C GLU A 574 -20.54 4.87 -6.82
N GLU A 575 -20.53 3.54 -6.97
CA GLU A 575 -21.27 2.65 -6.08
C GLU A 575 -20.75 2.69 -4.64
N ILE A 576 -19.43 2.74 -4.45
CA ILE A 576 -18.81 2.84 -3.12
C ILE A 576 -19.21 4.16 -2.45
N TYR A 577 -19.07 5.30 -3.15
CA TYR A 577 -19.39 6.61 -2.59
C TYR A 577 -20.87 6.76 -2.26
N LEU A 578 -21.76 6.30 -3.15
CA LEU A 578 -23.20 6.29 -2.94
C LEU A 578 -23.60 5.57 -1.65
N ASN A 579 -23.09 4.35 -1.46
CA ASN A 579 -23.44 3.55 -0.27
C ASN A 579 -22.71 4.04 1.00
N ALA A 580 -21.55 4.67 0.89
CA ALA A 580 -20.90 5.32 2.03
C ALA A 580 -21.71 6.50 2.55
N LEU A 581 -22.26 7.33 1.66
CA LEU A 581 -23.18 8.42 2.03
C LEU A 581 -24.45 7.90 2.70
N ILE A 582 -25.07 6.84 2.17
CA ILE A 582 -26.24 6.20 2.79
C ILE A 582 -25.90 5.72 4.22
N ALA A 583 -24.74 5.05 4.38
CA ALA A 583 -24.31 4.56 5.68
C ALA A 583 -24.08 5.72 6.67
N SER A 584 -23.37 6.77 6.24
CA SER A 584 -23.09 7.94 7.06
C SER A 584 -24.36 8.71 7.45
N ALA A 585 -25.32 8.84 6.54
CA ALA A 585 -26.61 9.49 6.84
C ALA A 585 -27.46 8.66 7.84
N ARG A 586 -27.44 7.33 7.73
CA ARG A 586 -28.08 6.43 8.70
C ARG A 586 -27.44 6.48 10.08
N LEU A 587 -26.10 6.61 10.12
CA LEU A 587 -25.38 6.82 11.37
C LEU A 587 -25.72 8.19 11.96
N ALA A 588 -25.88 9.22 11.13
CA ALA A 588 -26.32 10.54 11.58
C ALA A 588 -27.75 10.54 12.13
N GLU A 589 -28.68 9.77 11.51
CA GLU A 589 -30.02 9.56 12.05
C GLU A 589 -30.00 8.95 13.46
N GLN A 590 -29.05 8.02 13.70
CA GLN A 590 -28.97 7.29 14.98
C GLN A 590 -28.19 8.05 16.06
N PHE A 591 -27.05 8.69 15.70
CA PHE A 591 -26.07 9.24 16.62
C PHE A 591 -25.87 10.76 16.50
N GLY A 592 -26.54 11.41 15.57
CA GLY A 592 -26.33 12.82 15.21
C GLY A 592 -25.19 13.00 14.18
N THR A 593 -25.17 14.17 13.56
CA THR A 593 -24.13 14.59 12.63
C THR A 593 -22.78 14.80 13.33
N HIS A 594 -21.69 14.91 12.57
CA HIS A 594 -20.46 15.47 13.11
C HIS A 594 -20.65 16.96 13.48
N GLU A 595 -19.83 17.47 14.38
CA GLU A 595 -20.01 18.80 15.00
C GLU A 595 -20.05 19.95 13.99
N THR A 596 -19.25 19.84 12.91
CA THR A 596 -19.06 20.88 11.90
C THR A 596 -19.90 20.68 10.64
N TYR A 597 -20.93 19.83 10.67
CA TYR A 597 -21.72 19.48 9.49
C TYR A 597 -22.26 20.72 8.75
N ASP A 598 -22.82 21.68 9.48
CA ASP A 598 -23.44 22.87 8.91
C ASP A 598 -22.48 23.77 8.12
N ARG A 599 -21.17 23.55 8.26
CA ARG A 599 -20.10 24.28 7.55
C ARG A 599 -19.58 23.54 6.32
N THR A 600 -20.05 22.32 6.08
CA THR A 600 -19.61 21.51 4.94
C THR A 600 -20.35 21.85 3.65
N ARG A 601 -19.75 21.51 2.52
CA ARG A 601 -20.37 21.65 1.20
C ARG A 601 -21.59 20.74 1.05
N ALA A 602 -21.57 19.55 1.65
CA ALA A 602 -22.71 18.64 1.68
C ALA A 602 -23.94 19.23 2.38
N ALA A 603 -23.75 20.04 3.44
CA ALA A 603 -24.84 20.79 4.08
C ALA A 603 -25.43 21.88 3.17
N GLN A 604 -24.63 22.38 2.21
CA GLN A 604 -25.06 23.33 1.17
C GLN A 604 -25.73 22.63 -0.02
N GLY A 605 -25.69 21.29 -0.07
CA GLY A 605 -26.28 20.44 -1.12
C GLY A 605 -25.29 19.93 -2.17
N ASP A 606 -24.00 20.28 -2.06
CA ASP A 606 -22.96 19.86 -3.00
C ASP A 606 -22.31 18.56 -2.56
N LEU A 607 -22.41 17.51 -3.37
CA LEU A 607 -21.70 16.25 -3.21
C LEU A 607 -20.42 16.25 -4.06
N GLN A 608 -19.56 15.24 -3.89
CA GLN A 608 -18.23 15.25 -4.52
C GLN A 608 -18.27 15.40 -6.05
N PHE A 609 -19.17 14.70 -6.72
CA PHE A 609 -19.28 14.79 -8.18
C PHE A 609 -19.78 16.17 -8.67
N ASP A 610 -20.55 16.93 -7.85
CA ASP A 610 -20.94 18.31 -8.14
C ASP A 610 -19.70 19.21 -8.17
N LEU A 611 -18.77 19.01 -7.21
CA LEU A 611 -17.50 19.77 -7.13
C LEU A 611 -16.56 19.46 -8.32
N TRP A 612 -16.79 18.34 -9.00
CA TRP A 612 -16.09 17.97 -10.23
C TRP A 612 -16.85 18.32 -11.50
N ASN A 613 -18.06 18.89 -11.39
CA ASN A 613 -18.98 19.16 -12.51
C ASN A 613 -19.27 17.92 -13.36
N VAL A 614 -19.46 16.76 -12.71
CA VAL A 614 -19.75 15.46 -13.33
C VAL A 614 -21.18 15.06 -13.03
N GLU A 615 -21.92 14.64 -14.08
CA GLU A 615 -23.26 14.06 -13.92
C GLU A 615 -23.11 12.57 -13.57
N PRO A 616 -23.66 12.11 -12.43
CA PRO A 616 -23.56 10.73 -12.02
C PRO A 616 -24.44 9.81 -12.88
N THR A 617 -24.07 8.53 -13.01
CA THR A 617 -24.80 7.60 -13.89
C THR A 617 -26.12 7.11 -13.30
N GLN A 618 -26.26 7.06 -11.96
CA GLN A 618 -27.42 6.50 -11.23
C GLN A 618 -28.32 7.61 -10.68
N THR A 619 -28.83 8.45 -11.56
CA THR A 619 -29.54 9.69 -11.20
C THR A 619 -30.71 9.50 -10.22
N GLU A 620 -31.53 8.42 -10.36
CA GLU A 620 -32.66 8.13 -9.45
C GLU A 620 -32.17 7.79 -8.05
N ARG A 621 -31.17 6.92 -7.91
CA ARG A 621 -30.58 6.57 -6.62
C ARG A 621 -29.90 7.78 -5.96
N TRP A 622 -29.27 8.63 -6.76
CA TRP A 622 -28.67 9.86 -6.23
C TRP A 622 -29.69 10.87 -5.74
N ALA A 623 -30.88 10.94 -6.35
CA ALA A 623 -31.98 11.77 -5.82
C ALA A 623 -32.42 11.28 -4.44
N GLU A 624 -32.53 9.96 -4.23
CA GLU A 624 -32.84 9.37 -2.92
C GLU A 624 -31.75 9.66 -1.88
N VAL A 625 -30.46 9.57 -2.27
CA VAL A 625 -29.34 9.88 -1.37
C VAL A 625 -29.35 11.35 -0.98
N ARG A 626 -29.59 12.29 -1.92
CA ARG A 626 -29.68 13.71 -1.60
C ARG A 626 -30.83 14.01 -0.62
N GLU A 627 -31.99 13.36 -0.78
CA GLU A 627 -33.10 13.47 0.16
C GLU A 627 -32.70 12.96 1.55
N LEU A 628 -32.03 11.81 1.62
CA LEU A 628 -31.56 11.21 2.88
C LEU A 628 -30.55 12.11 3.60
N VAL A 629 -29.56 12.64 2.88
CA VAL A 629 -28.54 13.56 3.40
C VAL A 629 -29.17 14.89 3.85
N SER A 630 -30.08 15.44 3.05
CA SER A 630 -30.81 16.68 3.43
C SER A 630 -31.64 16.52 4.70
N LYS A 631 -32.17 15.32 4.94
CA LYS A 631 -33.04 15.03 6.09
C LYS A 631 -32.25 14.77 7.37
N HIS A 632 -31.18 14.03 7.31
CA HIS A 632 -30.45 13.51 8.48
C HIS A 632 -29.05 14.11 8.65
N GLY A 633 -28.50 14.75 7.62
CA GLY A 633 -27.09 15.16 7.58
C GLY A 633 -26.14 13.97 7.40
N LEU A 634 -24.87 14.19 7.70
CA LEU A 634 -23.82 13.17 7.65
C LEU A 634 -23.11 13.02 9.00
N ARG A 635 -22.83 11.77 9.37
CA ARG A 635 -22.03 11.44 10.56
C ARG A 635 -20.53 11.67 10.31
N ASN A 636 -20.07 11.47 9.08
CA ASN A 636 -18.69 11.57 8.67
C ASN A 636 -18.52 12.73 7.68
N SER A 637 -17.54 13.58 7.89
CA SER A 637 -17.26 14.72 6.99
C SER A 637 -16.65 14.29 5.67
N LEU A 638 -15.85 13.22 5.67
CA LEU A 638 -15.19 12.61 4.51
C LEU A 638 -15.21 11.10 4.66
N MET A 639 -15.29 10.36 3.56
CA MET A 639 -15.54 8.91 3.60
C MET A 639 -14.64 8.07 2.71
N ILE A 640 -14.16 8.59 1.57
CA ILE A 640 -13.47 7.80 0.56
C ILE A 640 -12.02 8.28 0.39
N ALA A 641 -11.06 7.37 0.62
CA ALA A 641 -9.65 7.62 0.41
C ALA A 641 -8.97 6.35 -0.14
N ILE A 642 -8.28 6.46 -1.27
CA ILE A 642 -7.62 5.31 -1.88
C ILE A 642 -6.17 5.25 -1.42
N ALA A 643 -5.92 4.46 -0.39
CA ALA A 643 -4.60 4.19 0.16
C ALA A 643 -3.80 3.20 -0.71
N PRO A 644 -2.44 3.14 -0.60
CA PRO A 644 -1.62 2.24 -1.41
C PRO A 644 -1.81 0.75 -1.14
N THR A 645 -2.40 0.36 -0.04
CA THR A 645 -2.76 -1.01 0.41
C THR A 645 -1.65 -2.07 0.39
N ALA A 646 -0.39 -1.72 0.18
CA ALA A 646 0.73 -2.63 -0.08
C ALA A 646 0.78 -3.90 0.80
N THR A 647 0.52 -3.77 2.12
CA THR A 647 0.56 -4.92 3.04
C THR A 647 -0.76 -5.68 3.09
N ILE A 648 -1.90 -4.99 3.14
CA ILE A 648 -3.21 -5.66 3.22
C ILE A 648 -3.60 -6.33 1.90
N ALA A 649 -3.19 -5.78 0.75
CA ALA A 649 -3.33 -6.45 -0.54
C ALA A 649 -2.49 -7.75 -0.59
N SER A 650 -1.27 -7.73 -0.01
CA SER A 650 -0.46 -8.95 0.14
C SER A 650 -1.16 -10.02 0.99
N ILE A 651 -1.81 -9.62 2.10
CA ILE A 651 -2.59 -10.55 2.95
C ILE A 651 -3.76 -11.13 2.16
N SER A 652 -4.49 -10.30 1.43
CA SER A 652 -5.65 -10.71 0.61
C SER A 652 -5.24 -11.50 -0.64
N GLY A 653 -3.98 -11.43 -1.06
CA GLY A 653 -3.48 -12.09 -2.26
C GLY A 653 -4.01 -11.44 -3.55
N CYS A 654 -4.28 -10.14 -3.54
CA CYS A 654 -4.69 -9.32 -4.69
C CYS A 654 -3.62 -8.29 -5.05
N TYR A 655 -3.80 -7.62 -6.19
CA TYR A 655 -2.98 -6.48 -6.59
C TYR A 655 -3.26 -5.25 -5.72
N GLU A 656 -2.26 -4.37 -5.60
CA GLU A 656 -2.31 -3.20 -4.74
C GLU A 656 -3.27 -2.13 -5.31
N CYS A 657 -4.12 -1.59 -4.47
CA CYS A 657 -5.07 -0.48 -4.69
C CYS A 657 -5.65 -0.40 -6.12
N ILE A 658 -5.32 0.69 -6.84
CA ILE A 658 -5.77 1.05 -8.19
C ILE A 658 -4.65 0.84 -9.23
N GLU A 659 -3.54 0.23 -8.85
CA GLU A 659 -2.35 0.14 -9.70
C GLU A 659 -2.45 -0.97 -10.74
N PRO A 660 -1.92 -0.73 -11.97
CA PRO A 660 -1.65 -1.81 -12.89
C PRO A 660 -0.50 -2.68 -12.38
N GLN A 661 -0.45 -3.92 -12.83
CA GLN A 661 0.66 -4.80 -12.49
C GLN A 661 2.00 -4.27 -13.01
N VAL A 662 3.03 -4.34 -12.18
CA VAL A 662 4.38 -3.87 -12.56
C VAL A 662 5.13 -4.89 -13.42
N SER A 663 4.83 -6.19 -13.24
CA SER A 663 5.47 -7.29 -13.97
C SER A 663 4.64 -8.57 -13.82
N ASN A 664 4.59 -9.41 -14.85
CA ASN A 664 3.97 -10.75 -14.76
C ASN A 664 4.86 -11.77 -14.02
N LEU A 665 6.15 -11.47 -13.84
CA LEU A 665 7.09 -12.29 -13.08
C LEU A 665 8.01 -11.38 -12.29
N PHE A 666 7.98 -11.45 -10.96
CA PHE A 666 8.78 -10.60 -10.09
C PHE A 666 9.34 -11.37 -8.90
N LYS A 667 10.40 -10.83 -8.33
CA LYS A 667 11.06 -11.35 -7.14
C LYS A 667 10.50 -10.68 -5.89
N ARG A 668 10.13 -11.47 -4.90
CA ARG A 668 9.67 -10.97 -3.61
C ARG A 668 10.60 -11.43 -2.50
N GLU A 669 11.06 -10.46 -1.71
CA GLU A 669 11.88 -10.73 -0.52
C GLU A 669 11.02 -10.82 0.73
N THR A 670 11.31 -11.82 1.56
CA THR A 670 10.72 -12.02 2.89
C THR A 670 11.81 -12.31 3.91
N LEU A 671 11.45 -12.32 5.19
CA LEU A 671 12.36 -12.77 6.24
C LEU A 671 12.81 -14.24 6.05
N SER A 672 12.08 -15.02 5.27
CA SER A 672 12.35 -16.45 4.99
C SER A 672 13.17 -16.70 3.74
N GLY A 673 13.49 -15.64 2.97
CA GLY A 673 14.25 -15.72 1.71
C GLY A 673 13.57 -14.98 0.57
N GLU A 674 14.17 -15.13 -0.61
CA GLU A 674 13.70 -14.54 -1.86
C GLU A 674 12.92 -15.59 -2.67
N PHE A 675 11.75 -15.20 -3.17
CA PHE A 675 10.88 -16.07 -3.96
C PHE A 675 10.45 -15.36 -5.22
N LEU A 676 10.41 -16.09 -6.32
CA LEU A 676 9.83 -15.64 -7.57
C LEU A 676 8.30 -15.79 -7.48
N GLN A 677 7.59 -14.77 -7.90
CA GLN A 677 6.14 -14.73 -8.04
C GLN A 677 5.75 -14.60 -9.49
N ILE A 678 4.70 -15.27 -9.90
CA ILE A 678 4.17 -15.19 -11.24
C ILE A 678 2.69 -14.80 -11.23
N ASN A 679 2.25 -14.10 -12.28
CA ASN A 679 0.85 -13.76 -12.46
C ASN A 679 0.02 -15.02 -12.70
N ARG A 680 -0.80 -15.37 -11.70
CA ARG A 680 -1.64 -16.58 -11.72
C ARG A 680 -2.70 -16.58 -12.82
N TYR A 681 -3.20 -15.39 -13.18
CA TYR A 681 -4.20 -15.25 -14.24
C TYR A 681 -3.59 -15.55 -15.61
N LEU A 682 -2.42 -14.98 -15.91
CA LEU A 682 -1.67 -15.27 -17.13
C LEU A 682 -1.33 -16.76 -17.23
N VAL A 683 -0.88 -17.39 -16.14
CA VAL A 683 -0.56 -18.82 -16.14
C VAL A 683 -1.80 -19.65 -16.45
N ALA A 684 -2.95 -19.33 -15.85
CA ALA A 684 -4.20 -20.05 -16.11
C ALA A 684 -4.61 -19.98 -17.59
N GLU A 685 -4.57 -18.79 -18.20
CA GLU A 685 -4.85 -18.58 -19.62
C GLU A 685 -3.87 -19.34 -20.54
N LEU A 686 -2.57 -19.28 -20.21
CA LEU A 686 -1.55 -20.00 -20.99
C LEU A 686 -1.69 -21.52 -20.85
N GLN A 687 -2.09 -22.03 -19.67
CA GLN A 687 -2.38 -23.44 -19.45
C GLN A 687 -3.60 -23.90 -20.25
N GLU A 688 -4.70 -23.13 -20.23
CA GLU A 688 -5.90 -23.42 -21.01
C GLU A 688 -5.61 -23.51 -22.52
N ARG A 689 -4.72 -22.63 -23.02
CA ARG A 689 -4.31 -22.60 -24.42
C ARG A 689 -3.16 -23.58 -24.75
N GLY A 690 -2.66 -24.36 -23.78
CA GLY A 690 -1.57 -25.30 -23.95
C GLY A 690 -0.20 -24.66 -24.26
N LEU A 691 0.00 -23.41 -23.83
CA LEU A 691 1.21 -22.61 -24.05
C LEU A 691 2.14 -22.54 -22.83
N TRP A 692 1.71 -23.09 -21.68
CA TRP A 692 2.48 -23.06 -20.45
C TRP A 692 3.47 -24.21 -20.37
N ASP A 693 4.75 -23.91 -20.47
CA ASP A 693 5.86 -24.86 -20.40
C ASP A 693 7.13 -24.19 -19.81
N GLU A 694 8.22 -24.94 -19.67
CA GLU A 694 9.50 -24.44 -19.15
C GLU A 694 10.11 -23.35 -20.07
N ASP A 695 9.92 -23.47 -21.38
CA ASP A 695 10.40 -22.48 -22.34
C ASP A 695 9.65 -21.14 -22.17
N MET A 696 8.34 -21.18 -21.95
CA MET A 696 7.54 -19.98 -21.65
C MET A 696 8.00 -19.28 -20.36
N ILE A 697 8.29 -20.03 -19.30
CA ILE A 697 8.85 -19.48 -18.06
C ILE A 697 10.19 -18.79 -18.34
N ASN A 698 11.04 -19.39 -19.17
CA ASN A 698 12.35 -18.84 -19.51
C ASN A 698 12.23 -17.60 -20.40
N GLU A 699 11.27 -17.56 -21.32
CA GLU A 699 10.96 -16.38 -22.14
C GLU A 699 10.46 -15.23 -21.29
N LEU A 700 9.54 -15.46 -20.36
CA LEU A 700 9.07 -14.45 -19.39
C LEU A 700 10.22 -13.92 -18.50
N LYS A 701 11.14 -14.79 -18.07
CA LYS A 701 12.33 -14.36 -17.32
C LYS A 701 13.25 -13.46 -18.13
N LYS A 702 13.47 -13.80 -19.41
CA LYS A 702 14.30 -13.00 -20.33
C LYS A 702 13.68 -11.63 -20.62
N SER A 703 12.35 -11.59 -20.73
CA SER A 703 11.56 -10.37 -20.99
C SER A 703 11.21 -9.59 -19.73
N GLU A 704 11.83 -9.91 -18.57
CA GLU A 704 11.60 -9.25 -17.27
C GLU A 704 10.12 -9.19 -16.87
N GLY A 705 9.35 -10.21 -17.27
CA GLY A 705 7.93 -10.34 -17.01
C GLY A 705 7.00 -9.60 -17.97
N SER A 706 7.52 -8.97 -19.02
CA SER A 706 6.73 -8.48 -20.16
C SER A 706 6.30 -9.62 -21.07
N VAL A 707 5.08 -9.53 -21.59
CA VAL A 707 4.55 -10.48 -22.60
C VAL A 707 4.69 -9.96 -24.03
N GLN A 708 5.04 -8.67 -24.21
CA GLN A 708 4.96 -7.99 -25.50
C GLN A 708 5.87 -8.57 -26.58
N HIS A 709 7.05 -9.05 -26.20
CA HIS A 709 8.08 -9.54 -27.12
C HIS A 709 8.16 -11.08 -27.19
N ILE A 710 7.11 -11.77 -26.71
CA ILE A 710 7.03 -13.24 -26.77
C ILE A 710 6.09 -13.65 -27.91
N ASP A 711 6.68 -14.10 -29.03
CA ASP A 711 5.91 -14.42 -30.27
C ASP A 711 4.85 -15.49 -30.07
N ARG A 712 5.05 -16.42 -29.14
CA ARG A 712 4.11 -17.51 -28.82
C ARG A 712 2.84 -17.03 -28.13
N ILE A 713 2.84 -15.86 -27.50
CA ILE A 713 1.69 -15.32 -26.78
C ILE A 713 0.79 -14.59 -27.77
N PRO A 714 -0.51 -14.94 -27.85
CA PRO A 714 -1.50 -14.28 -28.69
C PRO A 714 -1.69 -12.79 -28.32
N GLU A 715 -2.05 -11.96 -29.32
CA GLU A 715 -2.19 -10.50 -29.16
C GLU A 715 -3.25 -10.10 -28.12
N ASP A 716 -4.36 -10.85 -28.05
CA ASP A 716 -5.39 -10.59 -27.01
C ASP A 716 -4.84 -10.71 -25.58
N LEU A 717 -3.97 -11.69 -25.32
CA LEU A 717 -3.29 -11.81 -24.03
C LEU A 717 -2.23 -10.74 -23.84
N LYS A 718 -1.54 -10.31 -24.90
CA LYS A 718 -0.57 -9.21 -24.82
C LYS A 718 -1.24 -7.90 -24.39
N GLU A 719 -2.45 -7.63 -24.87
CA GLU A 719 -3.21 -6.45 -24.47
C GLU A 719 -3.62 -6.48 -23.00
N ILE A 720 -4.18 -7.61 -22.52
CA ILE A 720 -4.67 -7.78 -21.15
C ILE A 720 -3.51 -7.76 -20.13
N TYR A 721 -2.38 -8.41 -20.46
CA TYR A 721 -1.27 -8.62 -19.54
C TYR A 721 -0.11 -7.62 -19.70
N ARG A 722 -0.40 -6.42 -20.23
CA ARG A 722 0.55 -5.29 -20.20
C ARG A 722 1.00 -4.99 -18.78
N THR A 723 2.25 -4.61 -18.66
CA THR A 723 2.82 -4.11 -17.40
C THR A 723 2.62 -2.60 -17.29
N ALA A 724 2.74 -2.05 -16.08
CA ALA A 724 2.64 -0.62 -15.84
C ALA A 724 3.61 0.24 -16.70
N TRP A 725 4.70 -0.35 -17.18
CA TRP A 725 5.70 0.29 -18.03
C TRP A 725 5.26 0.42 -19.50
N GLU A 726 4.26 -0.36 -19.89
CA GLU A 726 3.74 -0.49 -21.26
C GLU A 726 2.39 0.20 -21.45
N ILE A 727 1.77 0.63 -20.34
CA ILE A 727 0.51 1.37 -20.32
C ILE A 727 0.79 2.86 -20.45
N PRO A 728 0.11 3.60 -21.36
CA PRO A 728 0.21 5.04 -21.43
C PRO A 728 -0.19 5.72 -20.12
N MET A 729 0.62 6.63 -19.59
CA MET A 729 0.33 7.33 -18.34
C MET A 729 -0.91 8.20 -18.42
N ARG A 730 -1.26 8.68 -19.63
CA ARG A 730 -2.52 9.38 -19.87
C ARG A 730 -3.72 8.53 -19.44
N SER A 731 -3.74 7.23 -19.78
CA SER A 731 -4.83 6.33 -19.42
C SER A 731 -4.99 6.19 -17.89
N LEU A 732 -3.87 6.18 -17.14
CA LEU A 732 -3.91 6.16 -15.68
C LEU A 732 -4.47 7.47 -15.11
N ILE A 733 -4.08 8.60 -15.68
CA ILE A 733 -4.54 9.93 -15.26
C ILE A 733 -6.04 10.10 -15.57
N ASP A 734 -6.48 9.71 -16.77
CA ASP A 734 -7.88 9.75 -17.18
C ASP A 734 -8.75 8.88 -16.24
N MET A 735 -8.33 7.64 -15.98
CA MET A 735 -9.02 6.75 -15.05
C MET A 735 -9.06 7.34 -13.63
N ALA A 736 -7.97 7.98 -13.18
CA ALA A 736 -7.92 8.63 -11.88
C ALA A 736 -8.85 9.86 -11.80
N ALA A 737 -8.97 10.64 -12.86
CA ALA A 737 -9.86 11.78 -12.92
C ALA A 737 -11.34 11.36 -12.92
N GLU A 738 -11.71 10.36 -13.73
CA GLU A 738 -13.10 9.87 -13.81
C GLU A 738 -13.60 9.30 -12.48
N ARG A 739 -12.82 8.44 -11.82
CA ARG A 739 -13.19 7.95 -10.48
C ARG A 739 -13.07 9.01 -9.39
N GLY A 740 -12.21 10.05 -9.61
CA GLY A 740 -11.99 11.14 -8.67
C GLY A 740 -13.26 11.92 -8.32
N ALA A 741 -14.24 11.95 -9.23
CA ALA A 741 -15.56 12.53 -8.99
C ALA A 741 -16.34 11.86 -7.86
N TYR A 742 -15.93 10.66 -7.42
CA TYR A 742 -16.56 9.89 -6.34
C TYR A 742 -15.60 9.62 -5.16
N ILE A 743 -14.50 10.37 -5.09
CA ILE A 743 -13.50 10.28 -4.03
C ILE A 743 -13.40 11.64 -3.34
N ASP A 744 -14.03 11.77 -2.19
CA ASP A 744 -14.11 13.04 -1.45
C ASP A 744 -12.76 13.45 -0.82
N GLN A 745 -11.91 12.51 -0.45
CA GLN A 745 -10.50 12.79 -0.14
C GLN A 745 -9.64 12.72 -1.41
N SER A 746 -8.66 11.81 -1.49
CA SER A 746 -7.83 11.64 -2.68
C SER A 746 -7.43 10.17 -2.90
N GLN A 747 -6.49 9.96 -3.82
CA GLN A 747 -5.99 8.64 -4.21
C GLN A 747 -4.47 8.67 -4.35
N SER A 748 -3.80 7.64 -3.83
CA SER A 748 -2.35 7.46 -3.94
C SER A 748 -1.98 7.00 -5.34
N LEU A 749 -1.95 7.95 -6.28
CA LEU A 749 -1.70 7.67 -7.70
C LEU A 749 -0.20 7.62 -7.98
N ASN A 750 0.37 6.42 -8.16
CA ASN A 750 1.69 6.23 -8.70
C ASN A 750 1.69 6.41 -10.22
N LEU A 751 2.74 7.07 -10.73
CA LEU A 751 2.98 7.21 -12.17
C LEU A 751 4.27 6.46 -12.53
N PHE A 752 4.31 5.88 -13.72
CA PHE A 752 5.37 4.98 -14.15
C PHE A 752 6.02 5.52 -15.43
N MET A 753 7.34 5.60 -15.43
CA MET A 753 8.10 5.98 -16.61
C MET A 753 9.44 5.26 -16.62
N GLU A 754 9.65 4.36 -17.57
CA GLU A 754 10.86 3.54 -17.63
C GLU A 754 12.13 4.40 -17.66
N SER A 755 12.14 5.44 -18.49
CA SER A 755 13.28 6.36 -18.68
C SER A 755 12.78 7.80 -18.62
N PRO A 756 12.65 8.40 -17.42
CA PRO A 756 12.11 9.73 -17.26
C PRO A 756 13.01 10.79 -17.91
N ASN A 757 12.41 11.71 -18.65
CA ASN A 757 13.03 12.92 -19.12
C ASN A 757 12.16 14.14 -18.75
N ILE A 758 12.75 15.32 -18.71
CA ILE A 758 12.08 16.53 -18.22
C ILE A 758 10.87 16.90 -19.06
N GLY A 759 10.96 16.76 -20.39
CA GLY A 759 9.85 17.07 -21.29
C GLY A 759 8.66 16.16 -21.06
N LYS A 760 8.89 14.85 -21.04
CA LYS A 760 7.81 13.86 -20.76
C LYS A 760 7.17 14.07 -19.40
N LEU A 761 7.97 14.29 -18.37
CA LEU A 761 7.45 14.55 -17.01
C LEU A 761 6.64 15.84 -16.97
N SER A 762 7.14 16.88 -17.64
CA SER A 762 6.45 18.17 -17.71
C SER A 762 5.04 18.04 -18.30
N SER A 763 4.91 17.37 -19.45
CA SER A 763 3.60 17.12 -20.07
C SER A 763 2.69 16.29 -19.19
N MET A 764 3.20 15.22 -18.60
CA MET A 764 2.43 14.32 -17.76
C MET A 764 1.83 15.03 -16.53
N TYR A 765 2.63 15.80 -15.78
CA TYR A 765 2.12 16.53 -14.62
C TYR A 765 1.27 17.75 -14.97
N MET A 766 1.55 18.40 -16.10
CA MET A 766 0.66 19.44 -16.64
C MET A 766 -0.71 18.85 -17.02
N TYR A 767 -0.72 17.67 -17.62
CA TYR A 767 -1.95 16.94 -17.94
C TYR A 767 -2.71 16.53 -16.66
N ALA A 768 -2.02 15.99 -15.65
CA ALA A 768 -2.61 15.64 -14.36
C ALA A 768 -3.29 16.84 -13.67
N TRP A 769 -2.64 18.01 -13.69
CA TRP A 769 -3.22 19.25 -13.19
C TRP A 769 -4.46 19.69 -14.01
N LYS A 770 -4.38 19.71 -15.33
CA LYS A 770 -5.51 20.08 -16.23
C LYS A 770 -6.68 19.11 -16.11
N SER A 771 -6.44 17.85 -15.77
CA SER A 771 -7.46 16.85 -15.48
C SER A 771 -8.10 17.02 -14.11
N GLY A 772 -7.68 18.00 -13.31
CA GLY A 772 -8.28 18.35 -12.01
C GLY A 772 -7.94 17.39 -10.87
N LEU A 773 -6.85 16.61 -10.97
CA LEU A 773 -6.39 15.75 -9.88
C LEU A 773 -6.01 16.57 -8.65
N LYS A 774 -6.28 16.03 -7.46
CA LYS A 774 -5.87 16.65 -6.18
C LYS A 774 -4.42 16.34 -5.85
N THR A 775 -3.99 15.08 -6.01
CA THR A 775 -2.65 14.61 -5.64
C THR A 775 -2.09 13.61 -6.64
N THR A 776 -0.76 13.53 -6.69
CA THR A 776 0.00 12.41 -7.26
C THR A 776 0.92 11.85 -6.19
N TYR A 777 1.46 10.63 -6.40
CA TYR A 777 2.35 9.96 -5.47
C TYR A 777 3.73 9.72 -6.09
N TYR A 778 4.36 8.57 -5.90
CA TYR A 778 5.68 8.31 -6.46
C TYR A 778 5.70 8.35 -7.99
N LEU A 779 6.76 8.95 -8.53
CA LEU A 779 7.22 8.62 -9.86
C LEU A 779 8.09 7.35 -9.78
N ARG A 780 7.63 6.28 -10.41
CA ARG A 780 8.35 5.02 -10.51
C ARG A 780 9.16 4.99 -11.80
N SER A 781 10.48 4.76 -11.70
CA SER A 781 11.37 4.62 -12.87
C SER A 781 12.21 3.35 -12.77
N ARG A 782 12.67 2.85 -13.91
CA ARG A 782 13.64 1.73 -13.93
C ARG A 782 15.06 2.27 -13.85
N PRO A 783 16.01 1.54 -13.23
CA PRO A 783 17.44 1.93 -13.23
C PRO A 783 17.98 2.00 -14.66
N ALA A 784 18.75 3.04 -14.98
CA ALA A 784 19.34 3.23 -16.29
C ALA A 784 20.39 2.14 -16.66
N THR A 785 20.94 1.44 -15.69
CA THR A 785 21.91 0.36 -15.89
C THR A 785 21.19 -0.99 -15.92
N ARG A 786 20.94 -1.51 -17.13
CA ARG A 786 20.65 -2.94 -17.31
C ARG A 786 21.96 -3.71 -17.09
N ILE A 787 22.00 -4.61 -16.12
CA ILE A 787 23.06 -5.60 -16.01
C ILE A 787 22.88 -6.55 -17.20
N ASN A 788 23.71 -6.41 -18.23
CA ASN A 788 23.76 -7.38 -19.31
C ASN A 788 24.09 -8.75 -18.70
N LYS A 789 23.10 -9.62 -18.62
CA LYS A 789 23.32 -11.03 -18.25
C LYS A 789 24.08 -11.67 -19.40
N THR A 790 25.41 -11.81 -19.29
CA THR A 790 26.23 -12.67 -20.12
C THR A 790 25.81 -14.11 -19.88
N THR A 791 24.90 -14.62 -20.70
CA THR A 791 24.71 -16.06 -20.89
C THR A 791 25.88 -16.57 -21.71
N THR A 792 26.72 -17.42 -21.14
CA THR A 792 27.71 -18.21 -21.85
C THR A 792 27.00 -19.21 -22.79
N ALA A 793 26.82 -18.82 -24.05
CA ALA A 793 26.60 -19.73 -25.14
C ALA A 793 27.71 -19.46 -26.21
N PRO A 794 28.27 -20.44 -26.88
CA PRO A 794 29.40 -20.24 -27.73
C PRO A 794 29.04 -19.41 -28.96
N THR A 795 29.80 -18.36 -29.17
CA THR A 795 29.72 -17.41 -30.26
C THR A 795 30.14 -18.08 -31.58
N THR A 796 29.25 -18.10 -32.55
CA THR A 796 29.63 -18.10 -33.96
C THR A 796 29.56 -16.67 -34.47
N SER A 797 30.70 -16.14 -34.82
CA SER A 797 30.92 -14.79 -35.33
C SER A 797 30.35 -14.64 -36.74
N GLY A 798 29.37 -13.75 -36.91
CA GLY A 798 28.97 -13.17 -38.18
C GLY A 798 28.98 -11.63 -38.05
N PRO A 799 29.28 -10.87 -39.11
CA PRO A 799 29.47 -9.42 -39.02
C PRO A 799 28.17 -8.68 -38.82
N GLU A 800 28.20 -7.70 -37.91
CA GLU A 800 27.10 -6.75 -37.64
C GLU A 800 26.70 -5.96 -38.90
N PRO A 801 25.40 -5.73 -39.12
CA PRO A 801 24.96 -4.76 -40.12
C PRO A 801 25.00 -3.34 -39.50
N THR A 802 25.80 -2.48 -40.10
CA THR A 802 25.83 -1.04 -39.84
C THR A 802 24.53 -0.43 -40.33
N ASN A 803 23.62 -0.09 -39.38
CA ASN A 803 22.43 0.73 -39.67
C ASN A 803 22.80 2.21 -39.51
N GLY A 804 22.92 2.93 -40.65
CA GLY A 804 23.02 4.37 -40.72
C GLY A 804 21.67 5.00 -40.39
N GLY A 805 21.40 5.24 -39.11
CA GLY A 805 20.34 6.10 -38.67
C GLY A 805 20.84 7.54 -38.54
N GLU A 806 20.12 8.51 -39.06
CA GLU A 806 20.37 9.94 -38.84
C GLU A 806 20.51 10.23 -37.35
N PRO A 807 21.43 11.14 -36.93
CA PRO A 807 21.56 11.50 -35.52
C PRO A 807 20.25 12.10 -35.03
N LYS A 808 19.61 11.45 -34.04
CA LYS A 808 18.46 12.05 -33.32
C LYS A 808 18.90 13.43 -32.78
N LYS A 809 18.17 14.48 -33.14
CA LYS A 809 18.37 15.81 -32.57
C LYS A 809 18.26 15.70 -31.03
N THR A 810 19.36 15.98 -30.36
CA THR A 810 19.36 16.15 -28.89
C THR A 810 18.85 17.57 -28.59
N PHE A 811 17.67 17.69 -28.07
CA PHE A 811 17.12 18.96 -27.57
C PHE A 811 17.72 19.24 -26.19
N THR A 812 17.91 20.52 -25.87
CA THR A 812 18.21 20.93 -24.49
C THR A 812 16.98 20.71 -23.59
N ASP A 813 17.18 20.62 -22.27
CA ASP A 813 16.08 20.47 -21.32
C ASP A 813 15.04 21.59 -21.43
N GLU A 814 15.49 22.82 -21.76
CA GLU A 814 14.64 23.99 -21.98
C GLU A 814 13.80 23.89 -23.28
N GLU A 815 14.40 23.42 -24.36
CA GLU A 815 13.69 23.19 -25.64
C GLU A 815 12.69 22.04 -25.51
N ALA A 816 13.03 20.97 -24.79
CA ALA A 816 12.14 19.85 -24.53
C ALA A 816 10.93 20.27 -23.65
N LEU A 817 11.19 21.09 -22.62
CA LEU A 817 10.15 21.65 -21.75
C LEU A 817 9.20 22.56 -22.53
N ALA A 818 9.73 23.50 -23.33
CA ALA A 818 8.92 24.43 -24.14
C ALA A 818 8.03 23.67 -25.11
N CYS A 819 8.58 22.70 -25.84
CA CYS A 819 7.83 21.88 -26.81
C CYS A 819 6.71 21.07 -26.13
N SER A 820 6.96 20.50 -24.95
CA SER A 820 5.98 19.69 -24.23
C SER A 820 4.83 20.51 -23.65
N LEU A 821 5.07 21.76 -23.27
CA LEU A 821 4.04 22.67 -22.74
C LEU A 821 3.20 23.32 -23.85
N GLU A 822 3.76 23.51 -25.05
CA GLU A 822 3.04 24.07 -26.19
C GLU A 822 2.03 23.11 -26.80
N ASN A 823 2.24 21.79 -26.68
CA ASN A 823 1.36 20.75 -27.24
C ASN A 823 1.17 19.57 -26.27
N PRO A 824 0.58 19.77 -25.08
CA PRO A 824 0.45 18.70 -24.08
C PRO A 824 -0.47 17.55 -24.54
N GLU A 825 -1.42 17.80 -25.42
CA GLU A 825 -2.37 16.80 -25.94
C GLU A 825 -1.78 15.89 -27.04
N TYR A 826 -0.71 16.34 -27.71
CA TYR A 826 -0.05 15.61 -28.81
C TYR A 826 1.39 15.19 -28.46
N CYS A 827 1.76 15.32 -27.20
CA CYS A 827 3.09 14.88 -26.77
C CYS A 827 3.13 13.35 -26.66
N GLU A 828 4.02 12.71 -27.44
CA GLU A 828 4.32 11.26 -27.39
C GLU A 828 4.70 10.73 -25.97
N ALA A 829 4.67 11.59 -24.98
CA ALA A 829 4.96 11.25 -23.60
C ALA A 829 3.79 10.58 -22.90
N CYS A 830 2.57 10.83 -23.38
CA CYS A 830 1.35 10.26 -22.81
C CYS A 830 0.78 9.10 -23.65
N ASP A 831 1.29 8.93 -24.88
CA ASP A 831 0.95 7.77 -25.75
C ASP A 831 1.81 6.55 -25.45
#